data_3679f3de1b6fe9ce25604b112ca65755
#
_entry.id   3679f3de1b6fe9ce25604b112ca65755
#
_cell.length_a   1.000
_cell.length_b   1.000
_cell.length_c   1.000
_cell.angle_alpha   90.00
_cell.angle_beta   90.00
_cell.angle_gamma   90.00
#
_symmetry.space_group_name_H-M   'P 1'
#
loop_
_entity.id
_entity.type
_entity.pdbx_description
1 polymer ?
#
loop_
_entity_poly.entity_id
_entity_poly.type
_entity_poly.pdbx_seq_one_letter_code
_entity_poly.pdbx_strand_id
1 'polypeptide(L)'
;MAETVAVRRGRARFWLFALLWLVVALVLAAAVGGYAFLRASLPTLDGEIAAAGLRGPVTVTRDALGVPTIRGGDRGDLAFATGFVHAQERFFQMDLLRRAGAGELAALLGKALLPVDRERRIHRFGARAGVALAALPEGDRVLLERYAAGVNAGLSGLAARPFEYGVLRAAPRPWVAQDTLLVVWAMYFDLQEEQLHRMFSRGWLRDQGTTAEQLAFLLPAASGYDAPLDAPTIDAATAPLPAQAPAWFGKPAKTRVALLEDVGDAEVGSNNWVVAGARSKSGAAIVANDMHLTLRLPHIWYRAAMELESAGAPLRRLVGVTLPGTPALVAGSNGQVAWGLTNSYGAYLDLLELEPDPKDANRYRLPATMRGASGDEWGLVRTVEERIAVAGADDVVLPVRETAFGPVWERGGRRYAVHWVAHDPGAINFVPFELERATTAAEAVAIAKRAGFPAQNLVAGDAAGHIGWTVAGALPGREASWTSTFPAPASTAASHTWSALAAPAAHPSIGDPSAGQIVTAKARQLAGAGYAAIGDGGADLGARQRQLRDSVAALGPSTDETGIYGVFLDDRALYLAPWRDRALQALAGDTEPATRAKRDEFKRLLETTWTGRASIDSVGYRLTRAFVAGLYARLFGGVDEALKEVDKRGGYSRATSRWPAVIARLLDEKPSGWLPPGSADWRAVQLAAIDEAIASVEQEGTPLAEATWGKRNTTRIVHPMAAALPLGMRWLAAPAEPMPGDSHMPRVAAPDFGQSERFAVSPGREASGVFNMPGGQSGHPLSPNFLGGHADWVAGRATPLLPGATTNTLRFVPR
;
A
#
# COMPACT_ATOMS: atom_id res chain seq x y z
N MET A 1 13.55 45.46 61.78
CA MET A 1 13.94 44.51 60.75
C MET A 1 12.89 43.47 60.41
N ALA A 2 12.06 43.04 61.34
CA ALA A 2 10.99 42.00 61.08
C ALA A 2 9.83 42.54 60.22
N GLU A 3 9.38 43.78 60.38
CA GLU A 3 8.27 44.35 59.61
C GLU A 3 8.60 44.59 58.12
N THR A 4 9.83 44.98 57.79
CA THR A 4 10.26 45.18 56.41
C THR A 4 10.39 43.84 55.61
N VAL A 5 10.61 42.72 56.28
CA VAL A 5 10.67 41.37 55.65
C VAL A 5 9.27 40.83 55.39
N ALA A 6 8.29 41.08 56.26
CA ALA A 6 6.90 40.67 56.09
C ALA A 6 6.21 41.39 54.91
N VAL A 7 6.44 42.68 54.73
CA VAL A 7 5.91 43.49 53.61
C VAL A 7 6.54 43.07 52.25
N ARG A 8 7.82 42.71 52.23
CA ARG A 8 8.47 42.17 51.03
C ARG A 8 7.93 40.78 50.63
N ARG A 9 7.67 39.89 51.59
CA ARG A 9 7.08 38.55 51.35
C ARG A 9 5.62 38.65 50.86
N GLY A 10 4.84 39.61 51.35
CA GLY A 10 3.47 39.85 50.89
C GLY A 10 3.43 40.37 49.44
N ARG A 11 4.32 41.31 49.09
CA ARG A 11 4.43 41.81 47.71
C ARG A 11 4.93 40.72 46.75
N ALA A 12 5.89 39.91 47.11
CA ALA A 12 6.37 38.77 46.29
C ALA A 12 5.28 37.76 46.05
N ARG A 13 4.50 37.40 47.06
CA ARG A 13 3.31 36.51 46.88
C ARG A 13 2.26 37.08 45.96
N PHE A 14 1.95 38.37 46.09
CA PHE A 14 1.02 39.07 45.22
C PHE A 14 1.46 39.02 43.72
N TRP A 15 2.74 39.30 43.49
CA TRP A 15 3.27 39.24 42.12
C TRP A 15 3.33 37.80 41.55
N LEU A 16 3.59 36.82 42.37
CA LEU A 16 3.52 35.40 42.02
C LEU A 16 2.08 34.99 41.63
N PHE A 17 1.08 35.40 42.43
CA PHE A 17 -0.31 35.17 42.09
C PHE A 17 -0.76 35.91 40.85
N ALA A 18 -0.36 37.19 40.68
CA ALA A 18 -0.66 37.95 39.48
C ALA A 18 -0.03 37.32 38.20
N LEU A 19 1.22 36.85 38.29
CA LEU A 19 1.89 36.10 37.24
C LEU A 19 1.19 34.78 36.94
N LEU A 20 0.80 34.01 37.95
CA LEU A 20 0.05 32.75 37.79
C LEU A 20 -1.26 33.02 37.01
N TRP A 21 -2.04 34.04 37.45
CA TRP A 21 -3.29 34.39 36.79
C TRP A 21 -3.09 34.88 35.39
N LEU A 22 -2.02 35.62 35.10
CA LEU A 22 -1.65 36.04 33.76
C LEU A 22 -1.32 34.83 32.88
N VAL A 23 -0.53 33.89 33.39
CA VAL A 23 -0.23 32.64 32.66
C VAL A 23 -1.50 31.83 32.40
N VAL A 24 -2.38 31.69 33.39
CA VAL A 24 -3.67 30.99 33.23
C VAL A 24 -4.53 31.72 32.18
N ALA A 25 -4.61 33.04 32.23
CA ALA A 25 -5.37 33.82 31.24
C ALA A 25 -4.80 33.66 29.83
N LEU A 26 -3.48 33.69 29.68
CA LEU A 26 -2.81 33.46 28.39
C LEU A 26 -3.05 32.04 27.85
N VAL A 27 -2.98 31.03 28.71
CA VAL A 27 -3.28 29.63 28.34
C VAL A 27 -4.74 29.50 27.91
N LEU A 28 -5.68 30.11 28.64
CA LEU A 28 -7.10 30.09 28.28
C LEU A 28 -7.35 30.84 26.96
N ALA A 29 -6.73 32.00 26.77
CA ALA A 29 -6.84 32.76 25.51
C ALA A 29 -6.27 31.96 24.32
N ALA A 30 -5.14 31.28 24.51
CA ALA A 30 -4.55 30.41 23.48
C ALA A 30 -5.45 29.20 23.19
N ALA A 31 -6.05 28.58 24.21
CA ALA A 31 -6.96 27.46 24.04
C ALA A 31 -8.26 27.87 23.30
N VAL A 32 -8.86 29.02 23.68
CA VAL A 32 -10.05 29.56 23.02
C VAL A 32 -9.72 29.96 21.56
N GLY A 33 -8.60 30.66 21.35
CA GLY A 33 -8.15 31.04 20.00
C GLY A 33 -7.87 29.80 19.13
N GLY A 34 -7.21 28.79 19.69
CA GLY A 34 -6.96 27.51 19.01
C GLY A 34 -8.26 26.76 18.65
N TYR A 35 -9.20 26.71 19.58
CA TYR A 35 -10.52 26.10 19.32
C TYR A 35 -11.31 26.87 18.26
N ALA A 36 -11.32 28.22 18.32
CA ALA A 36 -11.97 29.07 17.31
C ALA A 36 -11.36 28.85 15.91
N PHE A 37 -10.03 28.77 15.84
CA PHE A 37 -9.32 28.48 14.59
C PHE A 37 -9.67 27.09 14.04
N LEU A 38 -9.62 26.05 14.88
CA LEU A 38 -10.04 24.71 14.51
C LEU A 38 -11.50 24.72 14.00
N ARG A 39 -12.38 25.40 14.69
CA ARG A 39 -13.79 25.46 14.30
C ARG A 39 -14.00 26.20 12.98
N ALA A 40 -13.21 27.24 12.71
CA ALA A 40 -13.26 28.01 11.46
C ALA A 40 -12.70 27.23 10.24
N SER A 41 -11.92 26.16 10.46
CA SER A 41 -11.41 25.28 9.39
C SER A 41 -12.31 24.05 9.09
N LEU A 42 -13.49 23.97 9.73
CA LEU A 42 -14.47 22.94 9.42
C LEU A 42 -15.11 23.16 8.03
N PRO A 43 -15.48 22.06 7.30
CA PRO A 43 -16.11 22.14 6.01
C PRO A 43 -17.50 22.80 6.06
N THR A 44 -17.90 23.46 4.98
CA THR A 44 -19.26 23.94 4.75
C THR A 44 -20.12 22.79 4.24
N LEU A 45 -21.09 22.38 5.03
CA LEU A 45 -21.93 21.20 4.72
C LEU A 45 -23.30 21.57 4.14
N ASP A 46 -23.80 22.79 4.40
CA ASP A 46 -25.14 23.24 4.04
C ASP A 46 -25.11 24.62 3.36
N GLY A 47 -26.18 24.96 2.61
CA GLY A 47 -26.38 26.25 2.00
C GLY A 47 -26.22 26.26 0.49
N GLU A 48 -26.06 27.46 -0.07
CA GLU A 48 -25.90 27.68 -1.51
C GLU A 48 -24.63 28.48 -1.79
N ILE A 49 -23.85 28.06 -2.79
CA ILE A 49 -22.60 28.71 -3.20
C ILE A 49 -22.68 29.02 -4.69
N ALA A 50 -22.52 30.30 -5.04
CA ALA A 50 -22.34 30.71 -6.42
C ALA A 50 -20.94 30.38 -6.89
N ALA A 51 -20.80 29.54 -7.89
CA ALA A 51 -19.53 29.07 -8.41
C ALA A 51 -19.36 29.43 -9.89
N ALA A 52 -18.23 30.03 -10.22
CA ALA A 52 -17.91 30.39 -11.60
C ALA A 52 -17.56 29.14 -12.44
N GLY A 53 -18.03 29.18 -13.70
CA GLY A 53 -17.67 28.17 -14.69
C GLY A 53 -18.47 26.88 -14.61
N LEU A 54 -19.45 26.72 -13.74
CA LEU A 54 -20.42 25.63 -13.78
C LEU A 54 -21.35 25.80 -15.01
N ARG A 55 -21.68 24.69 -15.66
CA ARG A 55 -22.65 24.64 -16.75
C ARG A 55 -24.07 24.57 -16.22
N GLY A 56 -24.28 23.95 -15.06
CA GLY A 56 -25.55 23.79 -14.39
C GLY A 56 -25.41 23.69 -12.87
N PRO A 57 -26.55 23.66 -12.14
CA PRO A 57 -26.49 23.47 -10.70
C PRO A 57 -25.99 22.07 -10.33
N VAL A 58 -25.26 22.00 -9.20
CA VAL A 58 -24.81 20.73 -8.59
C VAL A 58 -25.26 20.68 -7.15
N THR A 59 -25.85 19.60 -6.73
CA THR A 59 -26.27 19.35 -5.35
C THR A 59 -25.37 18.29 -4.71
N VAL A 60 -24.84 18.60 -3.52
CA VAL A 60 -24.09 17.65 -2.67
C VAL A 60 -24.92 17.39 -1.42
N THR A 61 -25.51 16.23 -1.33
CA THR A 61 -26.14 15.77 -0.10
C THR A 61 -25.21 14.85 0.67
N ARG A 62 -25.27 14.88 2.00
CA ARG A 62 -24.49 13.98 2.85
C ARG A 62 -25.38 13.21 3.79
N ASP A 63 -25.02 11.97 4.09
CA ASP A 63 -25.65 11.15 5.11
C ASP A 63 -25.04 11.38 6.51
N ALA A 64 -25.51 10.64 7.51
CA ALA A 64 -25.05 10.72 8.90
C ALA A 64 -23.55 10.36 9.08
N LEU A 65 -22.93 9.64 8.14
CA LEU A 65 -21.50 9.34 8.11
C LEU A 65 -20.68 10.35 7.27
N GLY A 66 -21.36 11.38 6.74
CA GLY A 66 -20.75 12.40 5.88
C GLY A 66 -20.48 11.92 4.45
N VAL A 67 -21.00 10.76 4.05
CA VAL A 67 -20.82 10.25 2.69
C VAL A 67 -21.60 11.10 1.70
N PRO A 68 -20.93 11.77 0.72
CA PRO A 68 -21.60 12.63 -0.23
C PRO A 68 -22.27 11.84 -1.35
N THR A 69 -23.46 12.33 -1.76
CA THR A 69 -24.03 12.09 -3.08
C THR A 69 -23.97 13.40 -3.86
N ILE A 70 -23.17 13.40 -4.94
CA ILE A 70 -22.90 14.55 -5.81
C ILE A 70 -23.75 14.41 -7.06
N ARG A 71 -24.76 15.28 -7.27
CA ARG A 71 -25.74 15.21 -8.36
C ARG A 71 -25.66 16.43 -9.25
N GLY A 72 -25.62 16.24 -10.58
CA GLY A 72 -25.61 17.33 -11.56
C GLY A 72 -25.74 16.80 -12.99
N GLY A 73 -25.88 17.74 -13.94
CA GLY A 73 -26.12 17.43 -15.36
C GLY A 73 -24.87 17.32 -16.23
N ASP A 74 -23.68 17.63 -15.70
CA ASP A 74 -22.41 17.64 -16.46
C ASP A 74 -21.31 16.96 -15.66
N ARG A 75 -20.48 16.13 -16.32
CA ARG A 75 -19.39 15.38 -15.64
C ARG A 75 -18.28 16.31 -15.14
N GLY A 76 -18.03 17.42 -15.83
CA GLY A 76 -17.08 18.45 -15.39
C GLY A 76 -17.56 19.19 -14.15
N ASP A 77 -18.86 19.44 -14.05
CA ASP A 77 -19.48 20.05 -12.86
C ASP A 77 -19.45 19.10 -11.67
N LEU A 78 -19.63 17.77 -11.89
CA LEU A 78 -19.39 16.77 -10.86
C LEU A 78 -17.92 16.73 -10.44
N ALA A 79 -16.96 16.86 -11.37
CA ALA A 79 -15.54 16.94 -11.04
C ALA A 79 -15.22 18.17 -10.18
N PHE A 80 -15.82 19.33 -10.49
CA PHE A 80 -15.70 20.52 -9.67
C PHE A 80 -16.19 20.27 -8.24
N ALA A 81 -17.41 19.75 -8.09
CA ALA A 81 -17.99 19.49 -6.77
C ALA A 81 -17.19 18.42 -5.99
N THR A 82 -16.66 17.39 -6.68
CA THR A 82 -15.75 16.39 -6.09
C THR A 82 -14.48 17.06 -5.57
N GLY A 83 -13.87 17.94 -6.37
CA GLY A 83 -12.69 18.71 -5.95
C GLY A 83 -12.97 19.59 -4.73
N PHE A 84 -14.13 20.25 -4.71
CA PHE A 84 -14.57 21.08 -3.59
C PHE A 84 -14.67 20.28 -2.28
N VAL A 85 -15.38 19.15 -2.28
CA VAL A 85 -15.56 18.34 -1.07
C VAL A 85 -14.24 17.69 -0.62
N HIS A 86 -13.42 17.24 -1.56
CA HIS A 86 -12.08 16.74 -1.24
C HIS A 86 -11.21 17.79 -0.55
N ALA A 87 -11.22 19.02 -1.05
CA ALA A 87 -10.42 20.11 -0.49
C ALA A 87 -10.88 20.49 0.92
N GLN A 88 -12.18 20.60 1.14
CA GLN A 88 -12.70 20.98 2.46
C GLN A 88 -12.45 19.94 3.54
N GLU A 89 -12.38 18.67 3.18
CA GLU A 89 -12.26 17.58 4.15
C GLU A 89 -10.88 16.91 4.16
N ARG A 90 -10.08 17.02 3.08
CA ARG A 90 -8.89 16.19 2.86
C ARG A 90 -7.69 16.94 2.28
N PHE A 91 -7.70 18.28 2.20
CA PHE A 91 -6.66 19.03 1.46
C PHE A 91 -5.24 18.71 1.93
N PHE A 92 -5.00 18.60 3.24
CA PHE A 92 -3.66 18.26 3.74
C PHE A 92 -3.18 16.89 3.25
N GLN A 93 -4.06 15.89 3.25
CA GLN A 93 -3.75 14.57 2.67
C GLN A 93 -3.42 14.66 1.17
N MET A 94 -4.19 15.43 0.42
CA MET A 94 -3.95 15.66 -1.02
C MET A 94 -2.59 16.34 -1.24
N ASP A 95 -2.26 17.36 -0.45
CA ASP A 95 -0.99 18.09 -0.52
C ASP A 95 0.21 17.19 -0.18
N LEU A 96 0.06 16.31 0.82
CA LEU A 96 1.10 15.32 1.11
C LEU A 96 1.31 14.35 -0.05
N LEU A 97 0.24 13.87 -0.69
CA LEU A 97 0.34 12.93 -1.82
C LEU A 97 1.03 13.57 -3.03
N ARG A 98 0.61 14.78 -3.47
CA ARG A 98 1.28 15.43 -4.60
C ARG A 98 2.74 15.75 -4.31
N ARG A 99 3.07 16.17 -3.06
CA ARG A 99 4.45 16.42 -2.63
C ARG A 99 5.26 15.13 -2.57
N ALA A 100 4.65 14.04 -2.12
CA ALA A 100 5.26 12.72 -2.14
C ALA A 100 5.60 12.28 -3.57
N GLY A 101 4.70 12.49 -4.52
CA GLY A 101 4.94 12.21 -5.94
C GLY A 101 6.03 13.10 -6.55
N ALA A 102 6.11 14.36 -6.13
CA ALA A 102 7.09 15.33 -6.64
C ALA A 102 8.46 15.27 -5.93
N GLY A 103 8.58 14.63 -4.75
CA GLY A 103 9.75 14.75 -3.87
C GLY A 103 9.86 16.15 -3.25
N GLU A 104 8.78 16.66 -2.65
CA GLU A 104 8.65 18.02 -2.09
C GLU A 104 8.12 18.02 -0.64
N LEU A 105 8.21 16.89 0.07
CA LEU A 105 7.71 16.79 1.45
C LEU A 105 8.49 17.70 2.41
N ALA A 106 9.81 17.83 2.22
CA ALA A 106 10.67 18.67 3.05
C ALA A 106 10.29 20.17 2.96
N ALA A 107 9.72 20.60 1.84
CA ALA A 107 9.23 21.97 1.69
C ALA A 107 8.07 22.32 2.64
N LEU A 108 7.38 21.32 3.17
CA LEU A 108 6.29 21.51 4.14
C LEU A 108 6.66 21.00 5.54
N LEU A 109 7.34 19.84 5.62
CA LEU A 109 7.57 19.12 6.87
C LEU A 109 9.02 19.23 7.39
N GLY A 110 9.89 19.96 6.67
CA GLY A 110 11.25 20.26 7.09
C GLY A 110 12.26 19.15 6.85
N LYS A 111 13.45 19.32 7.42
CA LYS A 111 14.68 18.56 7.13
C LYS A 111 14.54 17.05 7.33
N ALA A 112 13.66 16.60 8.21
CA ALA A 112 13.45 15.17 8.47
C ALA A 112 13.01 14.39 7.22
N LEU A 113 12.30 15.03 6.29
CA LEU A 113 11.81 14.40 5.05
C LEU A 113 12.77 14.57 3.85
N LEU A 114 13.87 15.31 4.02
CA LEU A 114 14.85 15.53 2.95
C LEU A 114 15.46 14.22 2.38
N PRO A 115 15.77 13.18 3.18
CA PRO A 115 16.23 11.90 2.62
C PRO A 115 15.21 11.26 1.68
N VAL A 116 13.93 11.28 2.04
CA VAL A 116 12.83 10.76 1.21
C VAL A 116 12.70 11.57 -0.09
N ASP A 117 12.74 12.89 0.01
CA ASP A 117 12.65 13.76 -1.17
C ASP A 117 13.83 13.55 -2.11
N ARG A 118 15.05 13.34 -1.60
CA ARG A 118 16.21 13.02 -2.43
C ARG A 118 16.04 11.73 -3.23
N GLU A 119 15.52 10.68 -2.61
CA GLU A 119 15.26 9.40 -3.29
C GLU A 119 14.20 9.54 -4.38
N ARG A 120 13.13 10.29 -4.10
CA ARG A 120 12.03 10.51 -5.06
C ARG A 120 12.36 11.52 -6.14
N ARG A 121 13.13 12.57 -5.82
CA ARG A 121 13.48 13.65 -6.75
C ARG A 121 14.34 13.18 -7.93
N ILE A 122 15.09 12.08 -7.79
CA ILE A 122 15.85 11.53 -8.92
C ILE A 122 14.95 11.16 -10.10
N HIS A 123 13.68 10.79 -9.85
CA HIS A 123 12.72 10.44 -10.89
C HIS A 123 12.12 11.65 -11.63
N ARG A 124 12.26 12.86 -11.07
CA ARG A 124 11.82 14.14 -11.65
C ARG A 124 10.36 14.15 -12.09
N PHE A 125 9.48 13.51 -11.33
CA PHE A 125 8.05 13.44 -11.67
C PHE A 125 7.38 14.82 -11.69
N GLY A 126 7.86 15.80 -10.93
CA GLY A 126 7.40 17.18 -11.03
C GLY A 126 7.57 17.75 -12.45
N ALA A 127 8.73 17.53 -13.08
CA ALA A 127 8.98 17.96 -14.46
C ALA A 127 8.20 17.11 -15.48
N ARG A 128 8.11 15.77 -15.25
CA ARG A 128 7.37 14.85 -16.11
C ARG A 128 5.87 15.11 -16.10
N ALA A 129 5.30 15.62 -15.00
CA ALA A 129 3.87 15.92 -14.89
C ALA A 129 3.39 16.95 -15.94
N GLY A 130 4.20 17.96 -16.24
CA GLY A 130 3.87 18.92 -17.30
C GLY A 130 3.82 18.29 -18.69
N VAL A 131 4.78 17.39 -18.98
CA VAL A 131 4.84 16.66 -20.27
C VAL A 131 3.66 15.69 -20.38
N ALA A 132 3.39 14.92 -19.33
CA ALA A 132 2.28 13.97 -19.31
C ALA A 132 0.92 14.68 -19.46
N LEU A 133 0.69 15.79 -18.74
CA LEU A 133 -0.54 16.57 -18.88
C LEU A 133 -0.74 17.09 -20.31
N ALA A 134 0.33 17.59 -20.94
CA ALA A 134 0.25 18.08 -22.32
C ALA A 134 -0.08 16.97 -23.34
N ALA A 135 0.28 15.72 -23.04
CA ALA A 135 0.00 14.56 -23.86
C ALA A 135 -1.43 14.00 -23.70
N LEU A 136 -2.15 14.38 -22.64
CA LEU A 136 -3.54 13.91 -22.41
C LEU A 136 -4.50 14.47 -23.47
N PRO A 137 -5.58 13.71 -23.81
CA PRO A 137 -6.70 14.22 -24.59
C PRO A 137 -7.27 15.51 -23.97
N GLU A 138 -7.77 16.42 -24.83
CA GLU A 138 -8.33 17.70 -24.35
C GLU A 138 -9.45 17.53 -23.32
N GLY A 139 -10.35 16.56 -23.55
CA GLY A 139 -11.45 16.27 -22.62
C GLY A 139 -10.98 15.91 -21.22
N ASP A 140 -9.89 15.13 -21.12
CA ASP A 140 -9.30 14.74 -19.85
C ASP A 140 -8.65 15.94 -19.15
N ARG A 141 -7.90 16.76 -19.91
CA ARG A 141 -7.31 18.00 -19.36
C ARG A 141 -8.36 18.93 -18.81
N VAL A 142 -9.43 19.18 -19.55
CA VAL A 142 -10.56 20.03 -19.12
C VAL A 142 -11.19 19.45 -17.83
N LEU A 143 -11.37 18.12 -17.73
CA LEU A 143 -11.91 17.48 -16.54
C LEU A 143 -11.00 17.70 -15.32
N LEU A 144 -9.67 17.59 -15.49
CA LEU A 144 -8.71 17.85 -14.41
C LEU A 144 -8.66 19.33 -14.01
N GLU A 145 -8.79 20.26 -14.95
CA GLU A 145 -8.89 21.68 -14.68
C GLU A 145 -10.16 22.02 -13.91
N ARG A 146 -11.28 21.41 -14.25
CA ARG A 146 -12.56 21.54 -13.50
C ARG A 146 -12.42 21.03 -12.08
N TYR A 147 -11.78 19.87 -11.90
CA TYR A 147 -11.48 19.35 -10.57
C TYR A 147 -10.58 20.31 -9.78
N ALA A 148 -9.50 20.81 -10.37
CA ALA A 148 -8.59 21.77 -9.74
C ALA A 148 -9.29 23.07 -9.34
N ALA A 149 -10.18 23.59 -10.19
CA ALA A 149 -11.01 24.75 -9.87
C ALA A 149 -11.91 24.48 -8.64
N GLY A 150 -12.51 23.29 -8.56
CA GLY A 150 -13.29 22.86 -7.40
C GLY A 150 -12.46 22.75 -6.13
N VAL A 151 -11.25 22.15 -6.21
CA VAL A 151 -10.32 22.07 -5.07
C VAL A 151 -9.99 23.47 -4.55
N ASN A 152 -9.65 24.40 -5.43
CA ASN A 152 -9.30 25.77 -5.04
C ASN A 152 -10.51 26.54 -4.46
N ALA A 153 -11.70 26.34 -5.04
CA ALA A 153 -12.92 26.89 -4.49
C ALA A 153 -13.24 26.35 -3.09
N GLY A 154 -13.07 25.04 -2.89
CA GLY A 154 -13.25 24.40 -1.59
C GLY A 154 -12.26 24.91 -0.54
N LEU A 155 -10.98 25.02 -0.92
CA LEU A 155 -9.93 25.53 -0.03
C LEU A 155 -10.16 26.98 0.35
N SER A 156 -10.48 27.84 -0.61
CA SER A 156 -10.76 29.27 -0.37
C SER A 156 -12.10 29.54 0.32
N GLY A 157 -13.03 28.60 0.25
CA GLY A 157 -14.33 28.67 0.91
C GLY A 157 -14.29 28.33 2.42
N LEU A 158 -13.17 27.83 2.96
CA LEU A 158 -12.98 27.66 4.39
C LEU A 158 -12.76 29.00 5.08
N ALA A 159 -13.38 29.23 6.24
CA ALA A 159 -13.22 30.46 7.00
C ALA A 159 -11.79 30.58 7.60
N ALA A 160 -11.09 29.48 7.81
CA ALA A 160 -9.67 29.42 8.10
C ALA A 160 -9.03 28.29 7.30
N ARG A 161 -7.72 28.43 7.00
CA ARG A 161 -6.95 27.34 6.35
C ARG A 161 -7.04 26.03 7.17
N PRO A 162 -6.88 24.84 6.55
CA PRO A 162 -6.86 23.58 7.27
C PRO A 162 -5.89 23.61 8.46
N PHE A 163 -6.29 23.03 9.58
CA PHE A 163 -5.62 23.22 10.86
C PHE A 163 -4.14 22.82 10.85
N GLU A 164 -3.77 21.85 10.03
CA GLU A 164 -2.40 21.36 9.87
C GLU A 164 -1.46 22.50 9.43
N TYR A 165 -1.92 23.36 8.54
CA TYR A 165 -1.13 24.53 8.08
C TYR A 165 -1.00 25.60 9.15
N GLY A 166 -1.92 25.65 10.11
CA GLY A 166 -1.78 26.47 11.31
C GLY A 166 -0.66 25.97 12.20
N VAL A 167 -0.61 24.66 12.44
CA VAL A 167 0.44 23.99 13.22
C VAL A 167 1.81 24.14 12.55
N LEU A 168 1.87 23.90 11.25
CA LEU A 168 3.11 24.01 10.45
C LEU A 168 3.53 25.46 10.16
N ARG A 169 2.69 26.47 10.48
CA ARG A 169 2.90 27.89 10.13
C ARG A 169 3.16 28.10 8.64
N ALA A 170 2.50 27.28 7.81
CA ALA A 170 2.62 27.30 6.36
C ALA A 170 1.31 27.77 5.70
N ALA A 171 1.37 28.10 4.42
CA ALA A 171 0.20 28.36 3.60
C ALA A 171 -0.05 27.15 2.66
N PRO A 172 -1.31 26.74 2.47
CA PRO A 172 -1.62 25.74 1.47
C PRO A 172 -1.33 26.31 0.06
N ARG A 173 -0.66 25.51 -0.78
CA ARG A 173 -0.43 25.85 -2.19
C ARG A 173 -1.68 25.54 -2.99
N PRO A 174 -2.18 26.39 -3.87
CA PRO A 174 -3.28 26.10 -4.77
C PRO A 174 -3.05 24.81 -5.57
N TRP A 175 -4.14 24.18 -5.97
CA TRP A 175 -4.12 22.95 -6.77
C TRP A 175 -4.11 23.29 -8.25
N VAL A 176 -3.30 22.59 -9.03
CA VAL A 176 -3.29 22.64 -10.49
C VAL A 176 -3.50 21.25 -11.08
N ALA A 177 -3.85 21.16 -12.36
CA ALA A 177 -4.15 19.89 -13.01
C ALA A 177 -3.00 18.86 -12.91
N GLN A 178 -1.73 19.32 -12.98
CA GLN A 178 -0.54 18.47 -12.80
C GLN A 178 -0.48 17.79 -11.43
N ASP A 179 -1.04 18.42 -10.39
CA ASP A 179 -1.00 17.86 -9.03
C ASP A 179 -1.78 16.54 -8.95
N THR A 180 -2.82 16.38 -9.77
CA THR A 180 -3.57 15.12 -9.87
C THR A 180 -2.70 13.99 -10.44
N LEU A 181 -1.85 14.29 -11.41
CA LEU A 181 -0.89 13.30 -11.94
C LEU A 181 0.15 12.93 -10.87
N LEU A 182 0.61 13.91 -10.09
CA LEU A 182 1.56 13.67 -8.99
C LEU A 182 0.98 12.76 -7.91
N VAL A 183 -0.33 12.84 -7.65
CA VAL A 183 -1.02 11.88 -6.76
C VAL A 183 -0.94 10.45 -7.32
N VAL A 184 -1.09 10.27 -8.63
CA VAL A 184 -0.94 8.94 -9.25
C VAL A 184 0.52 8.47 -9.17
N TRP A 185 1.52 9.35 -9.34
CA TRP A 185 2.93 8.98 -9.13
C TRP A 185 3.26 8.65 -7.67
N ALA A 186 2.59 9.27 -6.70
CA ALA A 186 2.72 8.84 -5.30
C ALA A 186 2.29 7.38 -5.13
N MET A 187 1.24 6.94 -5.84
CA MET A 187 0.81 5.53 -5.84
C MET A 187 1.80 4.62 -6.58
N TYR A 188 2.50 5.10 -7.62
CA TYR A 188 3.60 4.35 -8.22
C TYR A 188 4.71 4.03 -7.21
N PHE A 189 5.10 5.01 -6.38
CA PHE A 189 6.06 4.78 -5.31
C PHE A 189 5.53 3.77 -4.29
N ASP A 190 4.31 3.95 -3.81
CA ASP A 190 3.73 3.04 -2.81
C ASP A 190 3.63 1.59 -3.30
N LEU A 191 3.35 1.38 -4.60
CA LEU A 191 2.99 0.07 -5.13
C LEU A 191 4.13 -0.65 -5.87
N GLN A 192 5.16 0.07 -6.35
CA GLN A 192 6.17 -0.54 -7.23
C GLN A 192 7.63 -0.22 -6.85
N GLU A 193 7.91 0.84 -6.09
CA GLU A 193 9.29 1.24 -5.73
C GLU A 193 10.07 0.11 -5.04
N GLU A 194 9.36 -0.74 -4.31
CA GLU A 194 9.92 -1.88 -3.60
C GLU A 194 10.71 -2.84 -4.53
N GLN A 195 10.32 -2.92 -5.80
CA GLN A 195 10.99 -3.76 -6.80
C GLN A 195 12.46 -3.35 -7.03
N LEU A 196 12.77 -2.05 -6.83
CA LEU A 196 14.14 -1.54 -6.91
C LEU A 196 15.03 -2.20 -5.86
N HIS A 197 14.59 -2.20 -4.60
CA HIS A 197 15.32 -2.81 -3.48
C HIS A 197 15.36 -4.33 -3.57
N ARG A 198 14.31 -4.95 -4.12
CA ARG A 198 14.25 -6.37 -4.41
C ARG A 198 15.30 -6.79 -5.43
N MET A 199 15.36 -6.11 -6.58
CA MET A 199 16.36 -6.41 -7.60
C MET A 199 17.77 -6.20 -7.08
N PHE A 200 18.00 -5.10 -6.35
CA PHE A 200 19.29 -4.82 -5.72
C PHE A 200 19.70 -5.94 -4.75
N SER A 201 18.78 -6.35 -3.86
CA SER A 201 19.04 -7.44 -2.90
C SER A 201 19.40 -8.75 -3.60
N ARG A 202 18.69 -9.11 -4.68
CA ARG A 202 19.01 -10.29 -5.52
C ARG A 202 20.38 -10.18 -6.17
N GLY A 203 20.71 -9.02 -6.76
CA GLY A 203 22.02 -8.76 -7.34
C GLY A 203 23.14 -8.87 -6.31
N TRP A 204 22.94 -8.28 -5.13
CA TRP A 204 23.89 -8.36 -4.04
C TRP A 204 24.12 -9.80 -3.58
N LEU A 205 23.07 -10.62 -3.40
CA LEU A 205 23.19 -12.04 -3.06
C LEU A 205 24.01 -12.82 -4.09
N ARG A 206 23.76 -12.60 -5.39
CA ARG A 206 24.53 -13.18 -6.49
C ARG A 206 26.03 -12.82 -6.36
N ASP A 207 26.32 -11.57 -6.10
CA ASP A 207 27.67 -11.02 -6.08
C ASP A 207 28.46 -11.42 -4.80
N GLN A 208 27.79 -12.03 -3.80
CA GLN A 208 28.43 -12.67 -2.65
C GLN A 208 28.97 -14.09 -2.94
N GLY A 209 29.11 -14.46 -4.20
CA GLY A 209 29.59 -15.78 -4.61
C GLY A 209 28.54 -16.89 -4.50
N THR A 210 27.28 -16.53 -4.47
CA THR A 210 26.17 -17.49 -4.47
C THR A 210 26.05 -18.11 -5.87
N THR A 211 26.11 -19.44 -5.97
CA THR A 211 26.03 -20.12 -7.26
C THR A 211 24.62 -20.04 -7.88
N ALA A 212 24.51 -20.28 -9.18
CA ALA A 212 23.22 -20.28 -9.87
C ALA A 212 22.24 -21.32 -9.28
N GLU A 213 22.75 -22.48 -8.86
CA GLU A 213 21.96 -23.54 -8.21
C GLU A 213 21.45 -23.10 -6.83
N GLN A 214 22.34 -22.46 -6.04
CA GLN A 214 21.96 -21.91 -4.75
C GLN A 214 20.93 -20.78 -4.90
N LEU A 215 21.08 -19.88 -5.89
CA LEU A 215 20.12 -18.83 -6.18
C LEU A 215 18.77 -19.42 -6.60
N ALA A 216 18.75 -20.44 -7.44
CA ALA A 216 17.52 -21.10 -7.88
C ALA A 216 16.76 -21.73 -6.69
N PHE A 217 17.49 -22.32 -5.72
CA PHE A 217 16.90 -22.87 -4.49
C PHE A 217 16.39 -21.76 -3.54
N LEU A 218 17.21 -20.72 -3.31
CA LEU A 218 16.93 -19.65 -2.36
C LEU A 218 15.88 -18.65 -2.85
N LEU A 219 15.68 -18.51 -4.16
CA LEU A 219 14.76 -17.59 -4.80
C LEU A 219 13.73 -18.37 -5.65
N PRO A 220 12.89 -19.23 -5.03
CA PRO A 220 12.00 -20.11 -5.77
C PRO A 220 10.97 -19.31 -6.59
N ALA A 221 10.79 -19.70 -7.86
CA ALA A 221 9.85 -19.07 -8.78
C ALA A 221 8.38 -19.43 -8.49
N ALA A 222 8.14 -20.50 -7.72
CA ALA A 222 6.83 -20.97 -7.33
C ALA A 222 6.85 -21.49 -5.89
N SER A 223 5.68 -21.61 -5.29
CA SER A 223 5.46 -22.23 -3.98
C SER A 223 4.36 -23.29 -4.04
N GLY A 224 4.33 -24.19 -3.05
CA GLY A 224 3.23 -25.14 -2.89
C GLY A 224 1.87 -24.46 -2.60
N TYR A 225 1.84 -23.17 -2.33
CA TYR A 225 0.63 -22.39 -2.07
C TYR A 225 0.11 -21.66 -3.31
N ASP A 226 0.85 -21.59 -4.40
CA ASP A 226 0.40 -20.86 -5.59
C ASP A 226 -0.95 -21.39 -6.10
N ALA A 227 -1.84 -20.47 -6.46
CA ALA A 227 -3.18 -20.77 -6.93
C ALA A 227 -3.48 -19.91 -8.17
N PRO A 228 -2.88 -20.24 -9.34
CA PRO A 228 -3.02 -19.45 -10.55
C PRO A 228 -4.45 -19.47 -11.09
N LEU A 229 -4.79 -18.49 -11.91
CA LEU A 229 -6.12 -18.34 -12.50
C LEU A 229 -6.32 -19.23 -13.74
N ASP A 230 -5.24 -19.59 -14.43
CA ASP A 230 -5.23 -20.31 -15.72
C ASP A 230 -4.89 -21.79 -15.59
N ALA A 231 -4.62 -22.29 -14.38
CA ALA A 231 -4.32 -23.69 -14.12
C ALA A 231 -4.67 -24.06 -12.67
N PRO A 232 -4.91 -25.35 -12.37
CA PRO A 232 -5.17 -25.78 -10.99
C PRO A 232 -3.94 -25.61 -10.07
N THR A 233 -2.73 -25.77 -10.62
CA THR A 233 -1.44 -25.65 -9.94
C THR A 233 -0.40 -25.07 -10.87
N ILE A 234 0.72 -24.62 -10.30
CA ILE A 234 1.90 -24.27 -11.08
C ILE A 234 2.82 -25.49 -11.13
N ASP A 235 2.99 -26.02 -12.33
CA ASP A 235 4.00 -27.04 -12.59
C ASP A 235 5.36 -26.35 -12.83
N ALA A 236 5.95 -25.85 -11.75
CA ALA A 236 7.32 -25.34 -11.78
C ALA A 236 8.23 -26.40 -11.17
N ALA A 237 9.21 -26.87 -11.97
CA ALA A 237 10.23 -27.75 -11.45
C ALA A 237 10.86 -27.16 -10.17
N THR A 238 10.75 -27.87 -9.07
CA THR A 238 11.34 -27.48 -7.80
C THR A 238 12.85 -27.56 -7.95
N ALA A 239 13.54 -26.44 -7.77
CA ALA A 239 15.00 -26.39 -7.86
C ALA A 239 15.61 -27.44 -6.89
N PRO A 240 16.59 -28.26 -7.33
CA PRO A 240 17.27 -29.18 -6.44
C PRO A 240 17.86 -28.44 -5.24
N LEU A 241 17.92 -29.13 -4.09
CA LEU A 241 18.64 -28.59 -2.93
C LEU A 241 20.14 -28.76 -3.17
N PRO A 242 20.93 -27.66 -3.23
CA PRO A 242 22.38 -27.78 -3.39
C PRO A 242 23.05 -28.45 -2.17
N ALA A 243 24.13 -29.17 -2.39
CA ALA A 243 24.83 -29.91 -1.33
C ALA A 243 25.41 -28.99 -0.23
N GLN A 244 25.75 -27.75 -0.57
CA GLN A 244 26.32 -26.77 0.36
C GLN A 244 25.57 -25.46 0.31
N ALA A 245 25.43 -24.82 1.48
CA ALA A 245 24.91 -23.48 1.61
C ALA A 245 25.93 -22.44 1.10
N PRO A 246 25.45 -21.23 0.67
CA PRO A 246 26.36 -20.13 0.41
C PRO A 246 27.07 -19.66 1.71
N ALA A 247 28.25 -19.08 1.59
CA ALA A 247 29.12 -18.71 2.73
C ALA A 247 28.48 -17.70 3.71
N TRP A 248 27.47 -16.98 3.30
CA TRP A 248 26.75 -16.01 4.14
C TRP A 248 25.59 -16.64 4.92
N PHE A 249 25.13 -17.85 4.56
CA PHE A 249 23.96 -18.50 5.17
C PHE A 249 24.22 -18.87 6.64
N GLY A 250 23.21 -18.69 7.47
CA GLY A 250 23.24 -19.07 8.89
C GLY A 250 24.20 -18.26 9.75
N LYS A 251 24.82 -17.19 9.23
CA LYS A 251 25.64 -16.30 10.04
C LYS A 251 24.77 -15.57 11.06
N PRO A 252 25.22 -15.46 12.33
CA PRO A 252 24.45 -14.77 13.35
C PRO A 252 24.35 -13.28 13.07
N ALA A 253 23.15 -12.72 13.23
CA ALA A 253 22.96 -11.27 13.30
C ALA A 253 23.46 -10.72 14.64
N LYS A 254 24.02 -9.51 14.63
CA LYS A 254 24.44 -8.79 15.86
C LYS A 254 23.23 -8.35 16.71
N THR A 255 22.14 -7.96 16.02
CA THR A 255 20.90 -7.43 16.61
C THR A 255 19.71 -8.35 16.31
N ARG A 256 19.68 -9.54 16.94
CA ARG A 256 18.66 -10.57 16.66
C ARG A 256 17.22 -10.15 16.92
N VAL A 257 16.99 -9.35 17.95
CA VAL A 257 15.63 -9.02 18.45
C VAL A 257 14.88 -8.07 17.53
N ALA A 258 15.56 -7.08 16.96
CA ALA A 258 14.93 -6.12 16.02
C ALA A 258 14.48 -6.78 14.70
N LEU A 259 15.06 -7.93 14.33
CA LEU A 259 14.67 -8.67 13.13
C LEU A 259 13.38 -9.48 13.31
N LEU A 260 13.02 -9.83 14.55
CA LEU A 260 11.82 -10.64 14.84
C LEU A 260 10.51 -9.86 14.66
N GLU A 261 10.55 -8.53 14.81
CA GLU A 261 9.36 -7.68 14.69
C GLU A 261 8.98 -7.38 13.24
N ASP A 262 9.98 -7.30 12.34
CA ASP A 262 9.80 -6.80 10.96
C ASP A 262 9.60 -7.90 9.90
N VAL A 263 9.82 -9.16 10.23
CA VAL A 263 9.76 -10.25 9.26
C VAL A 263 8.32 -10.57 8.86
N GLY A 264 7.95 -10.10 7.69
CA GLY A 264 6.65 -10.37 7.07
C GLY A 264 5.53 -9.38 7.41
N ASP A 265 5.81 -8.26 8.09
CA ASP A 265 4.77 -7.39 8.63
C ASP A 265 4.23 -6.34 7.67
N ALA A 266 4.77 -5.93 6.63
CA ALA A 266 4.19 -4.85 5.82
C ALA A 266 4.61 -4.90 4.36
N GLU A 267 4.18 -5.88 3.66
CA GLU A 267 4.18 -5.77 2.21
C GLU A 267 2.81 -5.27 1.73
N VAL A 268 2.80 -4.15 1.00
CA VAL A 268 1.59 -3.63 0.34
C VAL A 268 0.90 -4.78 -0.38
N GLY A 269 -0.36 -4.99 -0.10
CA GLY A 269 -1.14 -6.09 -0.64
C GLY A 269 -2.57 -5.67 -0.91
N SER A 270 -3.39 -6.60 -1.31
CA SER A 270 -4.84 -6.41 -1.46
C SER A 270 -5.47 -7.77 -1.72
N ASN A 271 -6.78 -7.87 -1.55
CA ASN A 271 -7.56 -8.94 -2.13
C ASN A 271 -8.58 -8.35 -3.10
N ASN A 272 -8.84 -9.01 -4.20
CA ASN A 272 -10.08 -8.83 -4.93
C ASN A 272 -10.57 -10.16 -5.49
N TRP A 273 -11.84 -10.26 -5.62
CA TRP A 273 -12.46 -11.40 -6.29
C TRP A 273 -13.79 -11.04 -6.90
N VAL A 274 -14.22 -11.86 -7.84
CA VAL A 274 -15.52 -11.76 -8.46
C VAL A 274 -16.12 -13.15 -8.60
N VAL A 275 -17.41 -13.24 -8.33
CA VAL A 275 -18.22 -14.44 -8.45
C VAL A 275 -19.23 -14.24 -9.57
N ALA A 276 -19.33 -15.20 -10.48
CA ALA A 276 -20.26 -15.15 -11.61
C ALA A 276 -21.73 -15.22 -11.16
N GLY A 277 -22.63 -14.66 -11.95
CA GLY A 277 -24.07 -14.64 -11.70
C GLY A 277 -24.66 -16.02 -11.48
N ALA A 278 -24.14 -17.06 -12.15
CA ALA A 278 -24.54 -18.45 -11.93
C ALA A 278 -24.31 -18.97 -10.49
N ARG A 279 -23.48 -18.26 -9.71
CA ARG A 279 -23.20 -18.57 -8.31
C ARG A 279 -23.76 -17.55 -7.33
N SER A 280 -24.43 -16.50 -7.81
CA SER A 280 -25.05 -15.47 -6.97
C SER A 280 -26.55 -15.68 -6.85
N LYS A 281 -27.15 -15.30 -5.73
CA LYS A 281 -28.62 -15.32 -5.53
C LYS A 281 -29.34 -14.39 -6.50
N SER A 282 -28.70 -13.32 -6.93
CA SER A 282 -29.28 -12.27 -7.74
C SER A 282 -29.24 -12.56 -9.23
N GLY A 283 -28.35 -13.48 -9.68
CA GLY A 283 -28.01 -13.68 -11.08
C GLY A 283 -27.02 -12.66 -11.63
N ALA A 284 -26.78 -11.52 -10.96
CA ALA A 284 -25.71 -10.59 -11.29
C ALA A 284 -24.39 -11.07 -10.70
N ALA A 285 -23.25 -10.67 -11.27
CA ALA A 285 -21.96 -10.91 -10.64
C ALA A 285 -21.84 -10.23 -9.28
N ILE A 286 -20.99 -10.73 -8.38
CA ILE A 286 -20.65 -10.06 -7.13
C ILE A 286 -19.17 -9.74 -7.16
N VAL A 287 -18.81 -8.45 -7.13
CA VAL A 287 -17.43 -7.97 -7.05
C VAL A 287 -17.10 -7.62 -5.62
N ALA A 288 -15.95 -8.06 -5.13
CA ALA A 288 -15.45 -7.77 -3.80
C ALA A 288 -14.00 -7.29 -3.86
N ASN A 289 -13.66 -6.33 -3.01
CA ASN A 289 -12.33 -5.76 -2.92
C ASN A 289 -12.01 -5.32 -1.49
N ASP A 290 -10.77 -5.55 -1.06
CA ASP A 290 -10.15 -4.93 0.11
C ASP A 290 -8.69 -4.62 -0.18
N MET A 291 -8.38 -3.35 -0.37
CA MET A 291 -7.01 -2.89 -0.60
C MET A 291 -6.26 -2.80 0.74
N HIS A 292 -5.08 -3.45 0.84
CA HIS A 292 -4.27 -3.44 2.06
C HIS A 292 -3.19 -2.38 1.93
N LEU A 293 -3.33 -1.34 2.71
CA LEU A 293 -2.47 -0.17 2.69
C LEU A 293 -2.16 0.28 4.12
N THR A 294 -1.24 1.21 4.26
CA THR A 294 -0.98 1.88 5.54
C THR A 294 -2.24 2.55 6.05
N LEU A 295 -2.63 2.22 7.28
CA LEU A 295 -3.80 2.77 7.97
C LEU A 295 -3.41 4.04 8.71
N ARG A 296 -4.09 5.14 8.38
CA ARG A 296 -3.85 6.47 8.99
C ARG A 296 -5.12 7.31 8.98
N LEU A 297 -5.13 8.41 9.69
CA LEU A 297 -6.16 9.44 9.63
C LEU A 297 -5.60 10.70 8.96
N PRO A 298 -6.35 11.34 8.07
CA PRO A 298 -7.55 10.80 7.45
C PRO A 298 -7.23 9.53 6.67
N HIS A 299 -8.25 8.71 6.48
CA HIS A 299 -8.14 7.48 5.71
C HIS A 299 -7.80 7.78 4.23
N ILE A 300 -7.12 6.83 3.54
CA ILE A 300 -6.71 7.07 2.14
C ILE A 300 -7.90 7.26 1.20
N TRP A 301 -8.97 6.51 1.41
CA TRP A 301 -10.15 6.55 0.56
C TRP A 301 -11.16 7.62 0.99
N TYR A 302 -11.86 8.14 0.01
CA TYR A 302 -13.01 9.00 0.20
C TYR A 302 -14.21 8.36 -0.51
N ARG A 303 -15.18 7.87 0.25
CA ARG A 303 -16.37 7.22 -0.27
C ARG A 303 -17.31 8.27 -0.87
N ALA A 304 -17.86 8.00 -2.07
CA ALA A 304 -18.80 8.91 -2.72
C ALA A 304 -19.79 8.17 -3.61
N ALA A 305 -20.96 8.77 -3.78
CA ALA A 305 -21.89 8.50 -4.87
C ALA A 305 -21.90 9.73 -5.81
N MET A 306 -21.86 9.49 -7.11
CA MET A 306 -22.01 10.53 -8.13
C MET A 306 -23.22 10.19 -8.99
N GLU A 307 -24.10 11.17 -9.21
CA GLU A 307 -25.33 11.00 -9.98
C GLU A 307 -25.32 11.98 -11.15
N LEU A 308 -25.17 11.44 -12.37
CA LEU A 308 -25.19 12.22 -13.60
C LEU A 308 -26.59 12.17 -14.22
N GLU A 309 -27.23 13.33 -14.28
CA GLU A 309 -28.51 13.55 -14.92
C GLU A 309 -28.29 13.88 -16.40
N SER A 310 -28.98 13.18 -17.29
CA SER A 310 -28.99 13.49 -18.71
C SER A 310 -30.42 13.57 -19.21
N ALA A 311 -30.71 14.62 -19.96
CA ALA A 311 -32.07 14.81 -20.47
C ALA A 311 -32.52 13.62 -21.34
N GLY A 312 -33.60 12.96 -20.96
CA GLY A 312 -34.21 11.85 -21.70
C GLY A 312 -33.47 10.49 -21.51
N ALA A 313 -32.49 10.41 -20.62
CA ALA A 313 -31.79 9.16 -20.27
C ALA A 313 -31.98 8.80 -18.79
N PRO A 314 -31.89 7.51 -18.42
CA PRO A 314 -31.89 7.11 -17.02
C PRO A 314 -30.75 7.76 -16.23
N LEU A 315 -31.01 8.05 -14.95
CA LEU A 315 -29.99 8.53 -14.02
C LEU A 315 -28.84 7.54 -13.95
N ARG A 316 -27.61 8.01 -14.25
CA ARG A 316 -26.41 7.21 -14.06
C ARG A 316 -25.84 7.46 -12.67
N ARG A 317 -25.75 6.40 -11.89
CA ARG A 317 -25.15 6.45 -10.56
C ARG A 317 -23.82 5.70 -10.57
N LEU A 318 -22.78 6.36 -10.05
CA LEU A 318 -21.48 5.79 -9.73
C LEU A 318 -21.38 5.74 -8.21
N VAL A 319 -20.96 4.62 -7.63
CA VAL A 319 -20.76 4.51 -6.18
C VAL A 319 -19.51 3.71 -5.87
N GLY A 320 -18.73 4.17 -4.91
CA GLY A 320 -17.49 3.51 -4.51
C GLY A 320 -16.55 4.45 -3.78
N VAL A 321 -15.25 4.28 -4.01
CA VAL A 321 -14.21 5.08 -3.39
C VAL A 321 -13.40 5.87 -4.41
N THR A 322 -13.11 7.11 -4.05
CA THR A 322 -12.18 7.99 -4.76
C THR A 322 -10.89 8.11 -3.95
N LEU A 323 -9.80 8.46 -4.63
CA LEU A 323 -8.56 8.90 -3.99
C LEU A 323 -8.56 10.43 -3.93
N PRO A 324 -8.60 11.07 -2.75
CA PRO A 324 -8.50 12.53 -2.66
C PRO A 324 -7.28 13.05 -3.43
N GLY A 325 -7.53 13.92 -4.40
CA GLY A 325 -6.55 14.36 -5.38
C GLY A 325 -6.87 13.92 -6.81
N THR A 326 -7.86 13.01 -7.00
CA THR A 326 -8.34 12.59 -8.32
C THR A 326 -9.87 12.62 -8.40
N PRO A 327 -10.47 12.95 -9.55
CA PRO A 327 -11.93 13.00 -9.72
C PRO A 327 -12.58 11.68 -10.13
N ALA A 328 -11.83 10.55 -10.12
CA ALA A 328 -12.29 9.25 -10.57
C ALA A 328 -12.62 8.31 -9.40
N LEU A 329 -13.54 7.37 -9.62
CA LEU A 329 -13.68 6.19 -8.77
C LEU A 329 -12.50 5.23 -9.02
N VAL A 330 -11.83 4.83 -7.95
CA VAL A 330 -10.76 3.81 -8.00
C VAL A 330 -11.38 2.42 -8.05
N ALA A 331 -12.33 2.14 -7.19
CA ALA A 331 -13.11 0.91 -7.15
C ALA A 331 -14.59 1.24 -6.88
N GLY A 332 -15.50 0.48 -7.46
CA GLY A 332 -16.93 0.74 -7.29
C GLY A 332 -17.82 0.10 -8.34
N SER A 333 -19.00 0.68 -8.50
CA SER A 333 -20.03 0.26 -9.48
C SER A 333 -20.60 1.47 -10.22
N ASN A 334 -20.95 1.25 -11.50
CA ASN A 334 -21.73 2.20 -12.33
C ASN A 334 -23.18 1.76 -12.57
N GLY A 335 -23.63 0.73 -11.86
CA GLY A 335 -24.97 0.16 -12.03
C GLY A 335 -25.06 -0.93 -13.11
N GLN A 336 -24.09 -1.01 -14.03
CA GLN A 336 -24.00 -2.06 -15.07
C GLN A 336 -22.80 -2.97 -14.82
N VAL A 337 -21.69 -2.37 -14.40
CA VAL A 337 -20.42 -3.05 -14.11
C VAL A 337 -19.89 -2.57 -12.76
N ALA A 338 -19.35 -3.50 -11.98
CA ALA A 338 -18.53 -3.20 -10.83
C ALA A 338 -17.09 -3.66 -11.07
N TRP A 339 -16.13 -2.98 -10.43
CA TRP A 339 -14.70 -3.30 -10.53
C TRP A 339 -13.99 -3.10 -9.21
N GLY A 340 -12.91 -3.87 -9.04
CA GLY A 340 -12.00 -3.79 -7.90
C GLY A 340 -10.56 -3.99 -8.33
N LEU A 341 -9.61 -3.47 -7.55
CA LEU A 341 -8.19 -3.46 -7.85
C LEU A 341 -7.37 -4.17 -6.76
N THR A 342 -6.35 -4.92 -7.19
CA THR A 342 -5.37 -5.56 -6.31
C THR A 342 -3.97 -5.30 -6.85
N ASN A 343 -3.01 -4.94 -6.00
CA ASN A 343 -1.65 -4.73 -6.48
C ASN A 343 -1.12 -5.97 -7.24
N SER A 344 -0.53 -5.72 -8.40
CA SER A 344 0.07 -6.72 -9.26
C SER A 344 1.60 -6.69 -9.09
N TYR A 345 2.21 -7.87 -8.95
CA TYR A 345 3.65 -8.03 -8.75
C TYR A 345 4.33 -8.59 -9.99
N GLY A 346 4.21 -7.84 -11.09
CA GLY A 346 5.00 -8.05 -12.28
C GLY A 346 6.34 -7.32 -12.25
N ALA A 347 7.19 -7.57 -13.21
CA ALA A 347 8.48 -6.89 -13.36
C ALA A 347 8.29 -5.58 -14.13
N TYR A 348 8.00 -4.50 -13.42
CA TYR A 348 7.68 -3.18 -13.99
C TYR A 348 8.86 -2.22 -14.01
N LEU A 349 9.99 -2.65 -13.46
CA LEU A 349 11.21 -1.89 -13.29
C LEU A 349 12.41 -2.79 -13.54
N ASP A 350 13.45 -2.28 -14.21
CA ASP A 350 14.76 -2.91 -14.35
C ASP A 350 15.85 -2.03 -13.75
N LEU A 351 16.84 -2.64 -13.11
CA LEU A 351 18.09 -2.01 -12.74
C LEU A 351 19.17 -2.38 -13.77
N LEU A 352 19.67 -1.37 -14.48
CA LEU A 352 20.72 -1.54 -15.47
C LEU A 352 22.03 -0.99 -14.92
N GLU A 353 22.98 -1.88 -14.61
CA GLU A 353 24.28 -1.50 -14.10
C GLU A 353 25.06 -0.73 -15.17
N LEU A 354 25.51 0.47 -14.84
CA LEU A 354 26.25 1.32 -15.76
C LEU A 354 27.74 0.93 -15.76
N GLU A 355 28.20 0.45 -16.89
CA GLU A 355 29.61 0.15 -17.16
C GLU A 355 30.30 1.45 -17.59
N PRO A 356 31.11 2.11 -16.74
CA PRO A 356 31.67 3.43 -17.05
C PRO A 356 32.75 3.34 -18.15
N ASP A 357 32.83 4.40 -18.95
CA ASP A 357 33.95 4.59 -19.86
C ASP A 357 35.22 4.81 -19.00
N PRO A 358 36.31 4.04 -19.24
CA PRO A 358 37.57 4.23 -18.52
C PRO A 358 38.16 5.63 -18.69
N LYS A 359 37.80 6.36 -19.74
CA LYS A 359 38.31 7.70 -20.05
C LYS A 359 37.42 8.84 -19.57
N ASP A 360 36.13 8.58 -19.36
CA ASP A 360 35.14 9.59 -18.95
C ASP A 360 34.04 8.97 -18.08
N ALA A 361 34.09 9.25 -16.80
CA ALA A 361 33.13 8.74 -15.83
C ALA A 361 31.67 9.20 -16.06
N ASN A 362 31.44 10.19 -16.93
CA ASN A 362 30.11 10.64 -17.34
C ASN A 362 29.60 9.91 -18.59
N ARG A 363 30.27 8.87 -19.03
CA ARG A 363 29.84 8.00 -20.12
C ARG A 363 29.67 6.57 -19.64
N TYR A 364 28.75 5.84 -20.26
CA TYR A 364 28.49 4.43 -19.95
C TYR A 364 28.32 3.64 -21.25
N ARG A 365 28.59 2.33 -21.20
CA ARG A 365 28.52 1.47 -22.36
C ARG A 365 27.08 1.25 -22.84
N LEU A 366 26.85 1.54 -24.13
CA LEU A 366 25.55 1.35 -24.77
C LEU A 366 25.36 -0.08 -25.29
N PRO A 367 24.15 -0.63 -25.29
CA PRO A 367 23.85 -1.83 -26.04
C PRO A 367 24.07 -1.60 -27.55
N ALA A 368 24.42 -2.67 -28.26
CA ALA A 368 24.72 -2.59 -29.68
C ALA A 368 23.59 -1.94 -30.51
N THR A 369 22.33 -2.18 -30.14
CA THR A 369 21.12 -1.64 -30.80
C THR A 369 20.95 -0.12 -30.61
N MET A 370 21.64 0.51 -29.66
CA MET A 370 21.56 1.95 -29.40
C MET A 370 22.79 2.72 -29.90
N ARG A 371 23.79 2.03 -30.48
CA ARG A 371 24.96 2.64 -31.08
C ARG A 371 24.55 3.23 -32.44
N GLY A 372 24.42 4.53 -32.51
CA GLY A 372 24.01 5.20 -33.74
C GLY A 372 24.93 4.90 -34.96
N ALA A 373 24.66 5.54 -36.11
CA ALA A 373 25.45 5.37 -37.33
C ALA A 373 26.95 5.68 -37.17
N SER A 374 27.34 6.44 -36.13
CA SER A 374 28.73 6.70 -35.76
C SER A 374 29.45 5.51 -35.14
N GLY A 375 28.72 4.46 -34.72
CA GLY A 375 29.26 3.33 -33.96
C GLY A 375 29.79 3.67 -32.55
N ASP A 376 29.44 4.85 -32.01
CA ASP A 376 29.88 5.25 -30.65
C ASP A 376 29.31 4.25 -29.61
N GLU A 377 30.20 3.59 -28.89
CA GLU A 377 29.87 2.61 -27.87
C GLU A 377 29.38 3.23 -26.55
N TRP A 378 29.48 4.54 -26.41
CA TRP A 378 29.32 5.23 -25.14
C TRP A 378 28.13 6.20 -25.16
N GLY A 379 27.22 6.02 -24.23
CA GLY A 379 26.14 6.96 -23.93
C GLY A 379 26.55 8.00 -22.91
N LEU A 380 25.92 9.16 -22.94
CA LEU A 380 26.19 10.26 -22.01
C LEU A 380 25.27 10.20 -20.80
N VAL A 381 25.84 10.32 -19.60
CA VAL A 381 25.13 10.62 -18.36
C VAL A 381 24.95 12.14 -18.30
N ARG A 382 23.73 12.62 -18.39
CA ARG A 382 23.38 14.04 -18.28
C ARG A 382 23.09 14.39 -16.83
N THR A 383 23.58 15.53 -16.36
CA THR A 383 23.25 16.03 -15.02
C THR A 383 22.26 17.19 -15.13
N VAL A 384 21.21 17.12 -14.33
CA VAL A 384 20.20 18.17 -14.18
C VAL A 384 20.15 18.56 -12.71
N GLU A 385 20.26 19.85 -12.42
CA GLU A 385 20.14 20.34 -11.06
C GLU A 385 18.66 20.45 -10.66
N GLU A 386 18.28 19.74 -9.62
CA GLU A 386 16.96 19.84 -8.98
C GLU A 386 17.09 20.55 -7.64
N ARG A 387 16.25 21.55 -7.41
CA ARG A 387 16.18 22.27 -6.14
C ARG A 387 15.13 21.66 -5.23
N ILE A 388 15.51 21.28 -4.02
CA ILE A 388 14.62 20.80 -2.99
C ILE A 388 14.50 21.87 -1.92
N ALA A 389 13.33 22.50 -1.84
CA ALA A 389 13.04 23.46 -0.78
C ALA A 389 12.88 22.72 0.56
N VAL A 390 13.37 23.34 1.65
CA VAL A 390 13.32 22.75 3.00
C VAL A 390 12.74 23.75 3.99
N ALA A 391 11.58 23.46 4.56
CA ALA A 391 10.96 24.33 5.55
C ALA A 391 11.92 24.56 6.75
N GLY A 392 12.18 25.84 7.07
CA GLY A 392 13.05 26.22 8.18
C GLY A 392 14.54 26.02 7.95
N ALA A 393 14.98 25.78 6.71
CA ALA A 393 16.40 25.64 6.34
C ALA A 393 16.64 26.13 4.90
N ASP A 394 17.91 26.18 4.50
CA ASP A 394 18.28 26.49 3.12
C ASP A 394 17.87 25.38 2.16
N ASP A 395 17.55 25.78 0.93
CA ASP A 395 17.26 24.85 -0.15
C ASP A 395 18.48 23.98 -0.47
N VAL A 396 18.23 22.75 -0.88
CA VAL A 396 19.27 21.81 -1.28
C VAL A 396 19.26 21.64 -2.79
N VAL A 397 20.43 21.79 -3.43
CA VAL A 397 20.61 21.46 -4.85
C VAL A 397 21.01 20.00 -4.96
N LEU A 398 20.22 19.20 -5.68
CA LEU A 398 20.45 17.80 -5.97
C LEU A 398 20.86 17.64 -7.43
N PRO A 399 22.10 17.23 -7.75
CA PRO A 399 22.50 16.91 -9.10
C PRO A 399 21.89 15.53 -9.49
N VAL A 400 20.80 15.56 -10.23
CA VAL A 400 20.16 14.34 -10.77
C VAL A 400 20.87 13.95 -12.06
N ARG A 401 21.39 12.73 -12.09
CA ARG A 401 22.02 12.14 -13.26
C ARG A 401 21.01 11.31 -14.02
N GLU A 402 20.91 11.51 -15.33
CA GLU A 402 19.98 10.81 -16.24
C GLU A 402 20.73 10.12 -17.37
N THR A 403 20.28 8.94 -17.73
CA THR A 403 20.72 8.14 -18.87
C THR A 403 19.58 8.03 -19.88
N ALA A 404 19.83 7.38 -21.02
CA ALA A 404 18.77 7.03 -21.96
C ALA A 404 17.72 6.04 -21.41
N PHE A 405 18.05 5.33 -20.32
CA PHE A 405 17.16 4.36 -19.69
C PHE A 405 16.38 4.93 -18.50
N GLY A 406 16.83 6.05 -17.96
CA GLY A 406 16.22 6.68 -16.77
C GLY A 406 17.26 7.27 -15.82
N PRO A 407 16.84 7.69 -14.62
CA PRO A 407 17.72 8.30 -13.64
C PRO A 407 18.73 7.31 -13.09
N VAL A 408 19.89 7.83 -12.68
CA VAL A 408 20.94 7.06 -12.02
C VAL A 408 20.65 6.95 -10.53
N TRP A 409 20.62 5.73 -10.04
CA TRP A 409 20.52 5.38 -8.63
C TRP A 409 21.83 4.73 -8.17
N GLU A 410 22.42 5.20 -7.08
CA GLU A 410 23.69 4.72 -6.57
C GLU A 410 23.49 3.90 -5.29
N ARG A 411 23.98 2.68 -5.27
CA ARG A 411 23.96 1.78 -4.11
C ARG A 411 25.16 0.82 -4.12
N GLY A 412 25.69 0.53 -2.93
CA GLY A 412 26.79 -0.43 -2.78
C GLY A 412 28.02 -0.12 -3.63
N GLY A 413 28.34 1.16 -3.86
CA GLY A 413 29.45 1.58 -4.70
C GLY A 413 29.26 1.40 -6.22
N ARG A 414 28.06 1.01 -6.65
CA ARG A 414 27.70 0.85 -8.08
C ARG A 414 26.67 1.88 -8.52
N ARG A 415 26.61 2.12 -9.82
CA ARG A 415 25.64 3.00 -10.47
C ARG A 415 24.69 2.19 -11.33
N TYR A 416 23.40 2.41 -11.15
CA TYR A 416 22.33 1.76 -11.90
C TYR A 416 21.47 2.82 -12.60
N ALA A 417 21.10 2.59 -13.84
CA ALA A 417 19.98 3.29 -14.44
C ALA A 417 18.69 2.59 -14.00
N VAL A 418 17.74 3.37 -13.46
CA VAL A 418 16.41 2.87 -13.10
C VAL A 418 15.49 2.98 -14.31
N HIS A 419 15.28 1.85 -14.99
CA HIS A 419 14.36 1.76 -16.10
C HIS A 419 12.98 1.31 -15.62
N TRP A 420 12.07 2.25 -15.45
CA TRP A 420 10.77 2.03 -14.78
C TRP A 420 9.62 2.51 -15.67
N VAL A 421 8.55 1.70 -15.82
CA VAL A 421 7.36 2.08 -16.60
C VAL A 421 6.78 3.43 -16.19
N ALA A 422 6.89 3.82 -14.91
CA ALA A 422 6.44 5.12 -14.40
C ALA A 422 7.11 6.33 -15.07
N HIS A 423 8.26 6.15 -15.76
CA HIS A 423 8.94 7.22 -16.49
C HIS A 423 8.39 7.44 -17.90
N ASP A 424 7.62 6.48 -18.43
CA ASP A 424 7.03 6.59 -19.75
C ASP A 424 5.91 7.66 -19.75
N PRO A 425 5.83 8.53 -20.76
CA PRO A 425 4.75 9.52 -20.86
C PRO A 425 3.35 8.92 -20.88
N GLY A 426 3.18 7.68 -21.37
CA GLY A 426 1.92 6.93 -21.37
C GLY A 426 1.59 6.23 -20.05
N ALA A 427 2.49 6.28 -19.06
CA ALA A 427 2.30 5.59 -17.77
C ALA A 427 1.13 6.14 -16.95
N ILE A 428 0.69 7.36 -17.22
CA ILE A 428 -0.49 7.96 -16.60
C ILE A 428 -1.42 8.47 -17.69
N ASN A 429 -2.67 7.97 -17.65
CA ASN A 429 -3.77 8.49 -18.44
C ASN A 429 -5.08 8.38 -17.64
N PHE A 430 -6.17 8.91 -18.18
CA PHE A 430 -7.48 8.91 -17.55
C PHE A 430 -8.49 8.02 -18.28
N VAL A 431 -8.03 7.04 -19.06
CA VAL A 431 -8.85 5.96 -19.61
C VAL A 431 -9.75 5.29 -18.55
N PRO A 432 -9.36 5.16 -17.26
CA PRO A 432 -10.27 4.67 -16.23
C PRO A 432 -11.61 5.43 -16.11
N PHE A 433 -11.72 6.67 -16.56
CA PHE A 433 -13.03 7.34 -16.65
C PHE A 433 -14.01 6.65 -17.60
N GLU A 434 -13.52 5.89 -18.56
CA GLU A 434 -14.38 5.11 -19.45
C GLU A 434 -15.13 3.99 -18.72
N LEU A 435 -14.58 3.48 -17.58
CA LEU A 435 -15.26 2.51 -16.72
C LEU A 435 -16.59 3.03 -16.20
N GLU A 436 -16.73 4.35 -16.04
CA GLU A 436 -17.97 4.99 -15.64
C GLU A 436 -19.12 4.73 -16.64
N ARG A 437 -18.81 4.29 -17.87
CA ARG A 437 -19.76 4.05 -18.95
C ARG A 437 -19.77 2.59 -19.43
N ALA A 438 -18.86 1.76 -18.95
CA ALA A 438 -18.81 0.36 -19.32
C ALA A 438 -20.15 -0.34 -19.00
N THR A 439 -20.60 -1.21 -19.91
CA THR A 439 -21.88 -1.93 -19.81
C THR A 439 -21.68 -3.43 -19.57
N THR A 440 -20.50 -3.95 -19.85
CA THR A 440 -20.17 -5.37 -19.67
C THR A 440 -18.82 -5.55 -19.00
N ALA A 441 -18.61 -6.69 -18.34
CA ALA A 441 -17.31 -7.07 -17.75
C ALA A 441 -16.21 -7.14 -18.82
N ALA A 442 -16.52 -7.61 -20.02
CA ALA A 442 -15.59 -7.68 -21.14
C ALA A 442 -15.15 -6.29 -21.60
N GLU A 443 -16.07 -5.32 -21.67
CA GLU A 443 -15.77 -3.92 -22.00
C GLU A 443 -14.86 -3.30 -20.92
N ALA A 444 -15.16 -3.53 -19.63
CA ALA A 444 -14.33 -3.05 -18.53
C ALA A 444 -12.90 -3.60 -18.60
N VAL A 445 -12.72 -4.88 -18.91
CA VAL A 445 -11.41 -5.51 -19.14
C VAL A 445 -10.70 -4.85 -20.34
N ALA A 446 -11.40 -4.57 -21.44
CA ALA A 446 -10.81 -3.92 -22.61
C ALA A 446 -10.36 -2.47 -22.32
N ILE A 447 -11.12 -1.72 -21.52
CA ILE A 447 -10.77 -0.39 -21.03
C ILE A 447 -9.53 -0.49 -20.13
N ALA A 448 -9.52 -1.41 -19.16
CA ALA A 448 -8.44 -1.60 -18.20
C ALA A 448 -7.07 -1.88 -18.84
N LYS A 449 -7.05 -2.58 -19.98
CA LYS A 449 -5.82 -2.86 -20.76
C LYS A 449 -5.19 -1.61 -21.38
N ARG A 450 -5.93 -0.51 -21.49
CA ARG A 450 -5.46 0.79 -22.02
C ARG A 450 -5.16 1.81 -20.93
N ALA A 451 -5.45 1.45 -19.68
CA ALA A 451 -5.30 2.36 -18.55
C ALA A 451 -3.81 2.66 -18.26
N GLY A 452 -3.52 3.91 -17.89
CA GLY A 452 -2.21 4.36 -17.42
C GLY A 452 -2.27 4.71 -15.94
N PHE A 453 -1.83 3.78 -15.09
CA PHE A 453 -1.64 3.89 -13.64
C PHE A 453 -0.73 2.74 -13.17
N PRO A 454 -0.28 2.69 -11.89
CA PRO A 454 0.50 1.55 -11.41
C PRO A 454 -0.22 0.22 -11.67
N ALA A 455 0.46 -0.74 -12.28
CA ALA A 455 -0.15 -1.98 -12.74
C ALA A 455 -0.87 -2.73 -11.60
N GLN A 456 -2.15 -3.07 -11.83
CA GLN A 456 -3.03 -3.72 -10.87
C GLN A 456 -3.74 -4.92 -11.50
N ASN A 457 -4.05 -5.94 -10.68
CA ASN A 457 -5.07 -6.91 -11.07
C ASN A 457 -6.44 -6.23 -11.00
N LEU A 458 -7.11 -6.06 -12.11
CA LEU A 458 -8.50 -5.62 -12.14
C LEU A 458 -9.39 -6.84 -12.27
N VAL A 459 -10.38 -6.98 -11.38
CA VAL A 459 -11.54 -7.84 -11.58
C VAL A 459 -12.75 -6.98 -11.92
N ALA A 460 -13.59 -7.46 -12.83
CA ALA A 460 -14.84 -6.84 -13.19
C ALA A 460 -15.97 -7.87 -13.23
N GLY A 461 -17.17 -7.45 -12.86
CA GLY A 461 -18.39 -8.24 -12.99
C GLY A 461 -19.53 -7.36 -13.47
N ASP A 462 -20.49 -7.91 -14.22
CA ASP A 462 -21.62 -7.15 -14.75
C ASP A 462 -22.99 -7.64 -14.24
N ALA A 463 -24.00 -6.85 -14.53
CA ALA A 463 -25.37 -7.11 -14.13
C ALA A 463 -25.98 -8.36 -14.79
N ALA A 464 -25.40 -8.83 -15.91
CA ALA A 464 -25.79 -10.06 -16.59
C ALA A 464 -25.10 -11.32 -15.97
N GLY A 465 -24.14 -11.12 -15.06
CA GLY A 465 -23.45 -12.18 -14.35
C GLY A 465 -22.13 -12.63 -14.96
N HIS A 466 -21.64 -11.94 -16.00
CA HIS A 466 -20.32 -12.19 -16.58
C HIS A 466 -19.22 -11.61 -15.71
N ILE A 467 -18.05 -12.26 -15.73
CA ILE A 467 -16.90 -11.88 -14.93
C ILE A 467 -15.62 -11.83 -15.76
N GLY A 468 -14.70 -10.95 -15.39
CA GLY A 468 -13.44 -10.80 -16.10
C GLY A 468 -12.28 -10.34 -15.23
N TRP A 469 -11.05 -10.63 -15.67
CA TRP A 469 -9.81 -10.21 -15.07
C TRP A 469 -8.79 -9.81 -16.12
N THR A 470 -7.97 -8.83 -15.79
CA THR A 470 -6.73 -8.49 -16.51
C THR A 470 -5.74 -7.83 -15.56
N VAL A 471 -4.47 -7.77 -15.95
CA VAL A 471 -3.54 -6.79 -15.38
C VAL A 471 -3.78 -5.45 -16.08
N ALA A 472 -4.36 -4.51 -15.36
CA ALA A 472 -4.60 -3.14 -15.79
C ALA A 472 -3.39 -2.25 -15.48
N GLY A 473 -3.24 -1.15 -16.21
CA GLY A 473 -2.17 -0.19 -15.98
C GLY A 473 -0.96 -0.38 -16.89
N ALA A 474 0.08 0.44 -16.70
CA ALA A 474 1.26 0.43 -17.54
C ALA A 474 2.10 -0.85 -17.35
N LEU A 475 2.23 -1.64 -18.40
CA LEU A 475 3.11 -2.82 -18.45
C LEU A 475 4.28 -2.57 -19.41
N PRO A 476 5.49 -3.12 -19.14
CA PRO A 476 6.59 -3.08 -20.11
C PRO A 476 6.31 -4.03 -21.26
N GLY A 477 6.59 -3.59 -22.48
CA GLY A 477 6.52 -4.42 -23.70
C GLY A 477 7.71 -5.36 -23.81
N ARG A 478 7.76 -6.39 -22.98
CA ARG A 478 8.87 -7.36 -22.92
C ARG A 478 8.72 -8.46 -23.95
N GLU A 479 9.83 -9.00 -24.41
CA GLU A 479 9.83 -10.24 -25.17
C GLU A 479 9.57 -11.44 -24.26
N ALA A 480 8.93 -12.47 -24.78
CA ALA A 480 8.58 -13.68 -24.01
C ALA A 480 9.80 -14.45 -23.46
N SER A 481 10.98 -14.23 -24.03
CA SER A 481 12.25 -14.81 -23.58
C SER A 481 12.85 -14.15 -22.36
N TRP A 482 12.32 -13.00 -21.90
CA TRP A 482 12.83 -12.31 -20.74
C TRP A 482 12.48 -13.08 -19.44
N THR A 483 13.49 -13.44 -18.68
CA THR A 483 13.33 -14.22 -17.43
C THR A 483 14.08 -13.63 -16.23
N SER A 484 14.98 -12.67 -16.44
CA SER A 484 15.84 -12.17 -15.36
C SER A 484 15.14 -11.13 -14.49
N THR A 485 15.25 -11.30 -13.17
CA THR A 485 14.83 -10.35 -12.14
C THR A 485 16.03 -9.85 -11.31
N PHE A 486 17.22 -9.91 -11.91
CA PHE A 486 18.48 -9.42 -11.36
C PHE A 486 18.92 -8.17 -12.10
N PRO A 487 19.72 -7.30 -11.45
CA PRO A 487 20.41 -6.24 -12.18
C PRO A 487 21.26 -6.83 -13.31
N ALA A 488 21.23 -6.18 -14.47
CA ALA A 488 21.96 -6.59 -15.67
C ALA A 488 22.84 -5.44 -16.17
N PRO A 489 23.98 -5.71 -16.87
CA PRO A 489 24.78 -4.66 -17.48
C PRO A 489 23.97 -3.83 -18.48
N ALA A 490 24.12 -2.51 -18.48
CA ALA A 490 23.41 -1.62 -19.40
C ALA A 490 23.74 -1.94 -20.89
N SER A 491 24.96 -2.43 -21.14
CA SER A 491 25.37 -2.87 -22.48
C SER A 491 24.57 -4.04 -23.05
N THR A 492 23.84 -4.78 -22.21
CA THR A 492 22.98 -5.91 -22.57
C THR A 492 21.49 -5.57 -22.52
N ALA A 493 21.13 -4.30 -22.31
CA ALA A 493 19.75 -3.85 -22.10
C ALA A 493 18.77 -4.30 -23.19
N ALA A 494 19.20 -4.36 -24.44
CA ALA A 494 18.36 -4.81 -25.56
C ALA A 494 17.83 -6.24 -25.41
N SER A 495 18.51 -7.09 -24.63
CA SER A 495 18.09 -8.47 -24.35
C SER A 495 17.38 -8.65 -22.99
N HIS A 496 17.32 -7.58 -22.14
CA HIS A 496 16.81 -7.67 -20.79
C HIS A 496 15.72 -6.65 -20.44
N THR A 497 15.47 -5.66 -21.29
CA THR A 497 14.53 -4.58 -21.01
C THR A 497 13.51 -4.39 -22.13
N TRP A 498 12.75 -3.32 -22.08
CA TRP A 498 11.76 -2.94 -23.09
C TRP A 498 12.07 -1.56 -23.65
N SER A 499 11.49 -1.24 -24.83
CA SER A 499 11.60 0.08 -25.48
C SER A 499 10.30 0.87 -25.46
N ALA A 500 9.17 0.23 -25.17
CA ALA A 500 7.84 0.83 -25.13
C ALA A 500 6.93 0.09 -24.15
N LEU A 501 5.82 0.70 -23.78
CA LEU A 501 4.77 0.03 -23.03
C LEU A 501 4.12 -1.07 -23.86
N ALA A 502 3.61 -2.11 -23.19
CA ALA A 502 2.91 -3.21 -23.83
C ALA A 502 1.62 -2.73 -24.52
N ALA A 503 1.38 -3.21 -25.73
CA ALA A 503 0.11 -2.98 -26.41
C ALA A 503 -1.05 -3.65 -25.65
N PRO A 504 -2.29 -3.13 -25.70
CA PRO A 504 -3.44 -3.71 -25.01
C PRO A 504 -3.66 -5.21 -25.27
N ALA A 505 -3.35 -5.69 -26.46
CA ALA A 505 -3.46 -7.11 -26.81
C ALA A 505 -2.46 -8.03 -26.06
N ALA A 506 -1.36 -7.48 -25.57
CA ALA A 506 -0.35 -8.22 -24.81
C ALA A 506 -0.71 -8.37 -23.32
N HIS A 507 -1.69 -7.63 -22.83
CA HIS A 507 -2.15 -7.77 -21.45
C HIS A 507 -2.88 -9.10 -21.26
N PRO A 508 -2.45 -9.96 -20.33
CA PRO A 508 -3.17 -11.21 -20.06
C PRO A 508 -4.57 -10.91 -19.51
N SER A 509 -5.54 -11.74 -19.87
CA SER A 509 -6.90 -11.61 -19.38
C SER A 509 -7.62 -12.95 -19.35
N ILE A 510 -8.60 -13.06 -18.46
CA ILE A 510 -9.47 -14.23 -18.29
C ILE A 510 -10.90 -13.71 -18.21
N GLY A 511 -11.82 -14.36 -18.92
CA GLY A 511 -13.25 -14.10 -18.87
C GLY A 511 -14.01 -15.40 -18.62
N ASP A 512 -15.05 -15.33 -17.84
CA ASP A 512 -16.01 -16.40 -17.54
C ASP A 512 -15.38 -17.79 -17.33
N PRO A 513 -14.42 -17.96 -16.40
CA PRO A 513 -13.82 -19.26 -16.17
C PRO A 513 -14.87 -20.25 -15.65
N SER A 514 -14.71 -21.54 -15.98
CA SER A 514 -15.65 -22.60 -15.60
C SER A 514 -15.87 -22.74 -14.08
N ALA A 515 -14.90 -22.29 -13.27
CA ALA A 515 -15.02 -22.24 -11.81
C ALA A 515 -16.05 -21.20 -11.32
N GLY A 516 -16.50 -20.29 -12.18
CA GLY A 516 -17.45 -19.22 -11.84
C GLY A 516 -16.91 -18.25 -10.79
N GLN A 517 -15.60 -18.13 -10.66
CA GLN A 517 -14.92 -17.19 -9.78
C GLN A 517 -13.54 -16.81 -10.30
N ILE A 518 -13.11 -15.59 -10.00
CA ILE A 518 -11.74 -15.12 -10.20
C ILE A 518 -11.28 -14.50 -8.88
N VAL A 519 -10.09 -14.88 -8.41
CA VAL A 519 -9.57 -14.47 -7.09
C VAL A 519 -8.13 -14.05 -7.22
N THR A 520 -7.79 -12.84 -6.78
CA THR A 520 -6.40 -12.36 -6.74
C THR A 520 -6.03 -11.79 -5.38
N ALA A 521 -4.80 -12.04 -4.96
CA ALA A 521 -4.30 -11.59 -3.66
C ALA A 521 -2.77 -11.44 -3.67
N LYS A 522 -2.22 -10.65 -4.61
CA LYS A 522 -0.78 -10.34 -4.69
C LYS A 522 0.11 -11.56 -5.05
N ALA A 523 -0.42 -12.76 -5.22
CA ALA A 523 0.35 -13.95 -5.53
C ALA A 523 0.65 -14.07 -7.04
N ARG A 524 1.33 -15.12 -7.45
CA ARG A 524 1.53 -15.46 -8.86
C ARG A 524 0.20 -15.83 -9.51
N GLN A 525 -0.28 -14.98 -10.43
CA GLN A 525 -1.63 -15.10 -11.00
C GLN A 525 -1.74 -16.12 -12.12
N LEU A 526 -0.64 -16.40 -12.83
CA LEU A 526 -0.63 -17.24 -14.03
C LEU A 526 0.46 -18.31 -13.96
N ALA A 527 0.18 -19.48 -14.50
CA ALA A 527 1.13 -20.60 -14.55
C ALA A 527 2.02 -20.56 -15.80
N GLY A 528 1.43 -20.25 -16.96
CA GLY A 528 2.05 -20.41 -18.28
C GLY A 528 2.61 -19.15 -18.91
N ALA A 529 2.46 -19.03 -20.22
CA ALA A 529 3.02 -17.93 -21.04
C ALA A 529 2.57 -16.53 -20.58
N GLY A 530 1.36 -16.39 -20.05
CA GLY A 530 0.89 -15.11 -19.48
C GLY A 530 1.74 -14.61 -18.33
N TYR A 531 2.36 -15.48 -17.56
CA TYR A 531 3.30 -15.09 -16.51
C TYR A 531 4.59 -14.46 -17.09
N ALA A 532 5.07 -14.96 -18.20
CA ALA A 532 6.23 -14.41 -18.88
C ALA A 532 6.00 -12.94 -19.34
N ALA A 533 4.77 -12.60 -19.72
CA ALA A 533 4.40 -11.23 -20.07
C ALA A 533 4.39 -10.27 -18.87
N ILE A 534 4.06 -10.77 -17.68
CA ILE A 534 4.03 -9.97 -16.43
C ILE A 534 5.41 -9.94 -15.77
N GLY A 535 6.13 -11.05 -15.75
CA GLY A 535 7.40 -11.25 -15.03
C GLY A 535 7.24 -11.42 -13.52
N ASP A 536 8.35 -11.65 -12.80
CA ASP A 536 8.40 -11.78 -11.34
C ASP A 536 8.86 -10.48 -10.67
N GLY A 537 7.91 -9.66 -10.25
CA GLY A 537 8.18 -8.44 -9.46
C GLY A 537 8.07 -8.62 -7.96
N GLY A 538 7.95 -9.86 -7.44
CA GLY A 538 7.85 -10.10 -6.00
C GLY A 538 6.52 -10.70 -5.57
N ALA A 539 5.91 -11.53 -6.41
CA ALA A 539 4.68 -12.23 -6.05
C ALA A 539 4.81 -12.92 -4.68
N ASP A 540 3.76 -12.80 -3.87
CA ASP A 540 3.65 -13.35 -2.52
C ASP A 540 3.77 -14.88 -2.50
N LEU A 541 3.93 -15.47 -1.31
CA LEU A 541 3.96 -16.93 -1.08
C LEU A 541 2.75 -17.66 -1.67
N GLY A 542 1.59 -17.00 -1.76
CA GLY A 542 0.35 -17.54 -2.30
C GLY A 542 -0.60 -18.14 -1.25
N ALA A 543 -0.18 -18.27 0.02
CA ALA A 543 -1.00 -18.88 1.08
C ALA A 543 -2.36 -18.18 1.23
N ARG A 544 -2.37 -16.84 1.25
CA ARG A 544 -3.59 -16.02 1.35
C ARG A 544 -4.48 -16.19 0.13
N GLN A 545 -3.93 -16.17 -1.08
CA GLN A 545 -4.71 -16.36 -2.31
C GLN A 545 -5.36 -17.73 -2.36
N ARG A 546 -4.64 -18.78 -1.97
CA ARG A 546 -5.20 -20.14 -1.89
C ARG A 546 -6.36 -20.20 -0.90
N GLN A 547 -6.15 -19.69 0.33
CA GLN A 547 -7.20 -19.67 1.35
C GLN A 547 -8.42 -18.88 0.88
N LEU A 548 -8.21 -17.71 0.26
CA LEU A 548 -9.27 -16.88 -0.29
C LEU A 548 -10.04 -17.61 -1.40
N ARG A 549 -9.33 -18.22 -2.36
CA ARG A 549 -9.95 -19.03 -3.44
C ARG A 549 -10.83 -20.14 -2.88
N ASP A 550 -10.29 -20.88 -1.92
CA ASP A 550 -10.98 -22.02 -1.33
C ASP A 550 -12.17 -21.57 -0.45
N SER A 551 -12.04 -20.43 0.25
CA SER A 551 -13.14 -19.83 1.02
C SER A 551 -14.27 -19.33 0.11
N VAL A 552 -13.96 -18.67 -1.01
CA VAL A 552 -14.97 -18.24 -2.00
C VAL A 552 -15.62 -19.45 -2.65
N ALA A 553 -14.86 -20.51 -2.96
CA ALA A 553 -15.42 -21.75 -3.50
C ALA A 553 -16.41 -22.41 -2.52
N ALA A 554 -16.10 -22.38 -1.23
CA ALA A 554 -16.91 -22.97 -0.17
C ALA A 554 -18.26 -22.26 0.09
N LEU A 555 -18.48 -21.03 -0.44
CA LEU A 555 -19.75 -20.34 -0.34
C LEU A 555 -20.90 -21.02 -1.13
N GLY A 556 -20.55 -21.99 -2.00
CA GLY A 556 -21.52 -22.76 -2.77
C GLY A 556 -22.11 -22.01 -3.97
N PRO A 557 -23.21 -22.53 -4.53
CA PRO A 557 -23.76 -22.06 -5.80
C PRO A 557 -24.76 -20.89 -5.68
N SER A 558 -25.04 -20.39 -4.48
CA SER A 558 -26.04 -19.34 -4.26
C SER A 558 -25.61 -18.43 -3.10
N THR A 559 -24.65 -17.55 -3.38
CA THR A 559 -24.15 -16.57 -2.40
C THR A 559 -24.72 -15.17 -2.62
N ASP A 560 -24.56 -14.30 -1.64
CA ASP A 560 -24.90 -12.88 -1.71
C ASP A 560 -23.74 -12.02 -1.18
N GLU A 561 -23.91 -10.70 -1.20
CA GLU A 561 -22.90 -9.74 -0.76
C GLU A 561 -22.51 -9.94 0.71
N THR A 562 -23.44 -10.41 1.56
CA THR A 562 -23.17 -10.70 2.98
C THR A 562 -22.31 -11.96 3.13
N GLY A 563 -22.61 -13.02 2.38
CA GLY A 563 -21.78 -14.23 2.34
C GLY A 563 -20.36 -13.93 1.84
N ILE A 564 -20.27 -13.13 0.78
CA ILE A 564 -19.00 -12.63 0.22
C ILE A 564 -18.25 -11.77 1.25
N TYR A 565 -18.95 -10.90 1.99
CA TYR A 565 -18.33 -10.07 3.03
C TYR A 565 -17.70 -10.92 4.16
N GLY A 566 -18.31 -12.04 4.51
CA GLY A 566 -17.77 -12.96 5.50
C GLY A 566 -16.36 -13.49 5.17
N VAL A 567 -15.99 -13.56 3.89
CA VAL A 567 -14.67 -14.03 3.46
C VAL A 567 -13.57 -13.02 3.80
N PHE A 568 -13.85 -11.71 3.80
CA PHE A 568 -12.89 -10.69 4.27
C PHE A 568 -12.45 -10.90 5.73
N LEU A 569 -13.29 -11.57 6.52
CA LEU A 569 -13.10 -11.76 7.95
C LEU A 569 -12.48 -13.13 8.30
N ASP A 570 -12.11 -13.93 7.29
CA ASP A 570 -11.49 -15.24 7.51
C ASP A 570 -10.07 -15.07 8.07
N ASP A 571 -9.93 -15.38 9.37
CA ASP A 571 -8.70 -15.32 10.13
C ASP A 571 -8.15 -16.72 10.52
N ARG A 572 -8.60 -17.78 9.81
CA ARG A 572 -8.10 -19.15 10.03
C ARG A 572 -6.61 -19.24 9.76
N ALA A 573 -5.87 -19.86 10.68
CA ALA A 573 -4.42 -19.95 10.70
C ALA A 573 -3.85 -21.10 9.84
N LEU A 574 -4.37 -21.27 8.61
CA LEU A 574 -4.02 -22.42 7.76
C LEU A 574 -2.53 -22.44 7.39
N TYR A 575 -1.93 -21.28 7.20
CA TYR A 575 -0.51 -21.13 6.93
C TYR A 575 0.36 -21.47 8.15
N LEU A 576 -0.04 -21.03 9.35
CA LEU A 576 0.78 -21.23 10.56
C LEU A 576 0.59 -22.59 11.24
N ALA A 577 -0.48 -23.32 10.98
CA ALA A 577 -0.72 -24.61 11.61
C ALA A 577 0.44 -25.62 11.39
N PRO A 578 1.01 -25.82 10.20
CA PRO A 578 2.17 -26.68 10.00
C PRO A 578 3.42 -26.23 10.76
N TRP A 579 3.59 -24.92 10.99
CA TRP A 579 4.72 -24.39 11.77
C TRP A 579 4.57 -24.67 13.25
N ARG A 580 3.35 -24.57 13.79
CA ARG A 580 3.04 -25.00 15.17
C ARG A 580 3.41 -26.48 15.36
N ASP A 581 3.02 -27.31 14.42
CA ASP A 581 3.30 -28.75 14.51
C ASP A 581 4.80 -29.07 14.49
N ARG A 582 5.59 -28.33 13.65
CA ARG A 582 7.06 -28.42 13.66
C ARG A 582 7.65 -27.98 15.01
N ALA A 583 7.15 -26.89 15.61
CA ALA A 583 7.61 -26.46 16.92
C ALA A 583 7.34 -27.50 18.01
N LEU A 584 6.13 -28.07 18.04
CA LEU A 584 5.77 -29.15 18.97
C LEU A 584 6.61 -30.41 18.77
N GLN A 585 6.91 -30.75 17.52
CA GLN A 585 7.78 -31.88 17.19
C GLN A 585 9.21 -31.66 17.63
N ALA A 586 9.75 -30.44 17.50
CA ALA A 586 11.09 -30.11 18.00
C ALA A 586 11.18 -30.17 19.53
N LEU A 587 10.10 -29.80 20.24
CA LEU A 587 10.01 -29.85 21.70
C LEU A 587 9.76 -31.25 22.24
N ALA A 588 9.36 -32.22 21.40
CA ALA A 588 9.14 -33.59 21.86
C ALA A 588 10.46 -34.23 22.35
N GLY A 589 10.47 -34.66 23.63
CA GLY A 589 11.65 -35.30 24.24
C GLY A 589 12.83 -34.34 24.49
N ASP A 590 12.58 -33.03 24.62
CA ASP A 590 13.61 -32.08 25.04
C ASP A 590 13.98 -32.30 26.50
N THR A 591 15.26 -32.48 26.77
CA THR A 591 15.80 -32.76 28.11
C THR A 591 16.85 -31.76 28.57
N GLU A 592 17.06 -30.66 27.82
CA GLU A 592 18.05 -29.65 28.16
C GLU A 592 17.72 -28.92 29.48
N PRO A 593 18.45 -29.14 30.58
CA PRO A 593 18.02 -28.65 31.90
C PRO A 593 17.92 -27.12 32.03
N ALA A 594 18.77 -26.39 31.30
CA ALA A 594 18.88 -24.93 31.43
C ALA A 594 17.67 -24.18 30.84
N THR A 595 17.06 -24.73 29.81
CA THR A 595 15.97 -24.09 29.07
C THR A 595 14.62 -24.80 29.23
N ARG A 596 14.63 -26.00 29.82
CA ARG A 596 13.48 -26.91 29.90
C ARG A 596 12.21 -26.24 30.43
N ALA A 597 12.29 -25.55 31.53
CA ALA A 597 11.09 -24.96 32.16
C ALA A 597 10.35 -23.99 31.23
N LYS A 598 11.10 -23.12 30.53
CA LYS A 598 10.53 -22.14 29.60
C LYS A 598 10.00 -22.81 28.32
N ARG A 599 10.72 -23.82 27.80
CA ARG A 599 10.29 -24.60 26.64
C ARG A 599 9.06 -25.48 26.95
N ASP A 600 8.96 -26.05 28.16
CA ASP A 600 7.78 -26.77 28.63
C ASP A 600 6.57 -25.83 28.75
N GLU A 601 6.77 -24.60 29.24
CA GLU A 601 5.71 -23.58 29.25
C GLU A 601 5.29 -23.19 27.84
N PHE A 602 6.25 -22.92 26.95
CA PHE A 602 5.99 -22.61 25.54
C PHE A 602 5.19 -23.73 24.86
N LYS A 603 5.60 -25.00 25.05
CA LYS A 603 4.88 -26.17 24.54
C LYS A 603 3.45 -26.23 25.06
N ARG A 604 3.26 -26.12 26.37
CA ARG A 604 1.94 -26.14 26.99
C ARG A 604 1.04 -25.04 26.41
N LEU A 605 1.56 -23.85 26.22
CA LEU A 605 0.81 -22.71 25.64
C LEU A 605 0.43 -22.97 24.17
N LEU A 606 1.33 -23.55 23.36
CA LEU A 606 1.00 -23.99 22.01
C LEU A 606 -0.11 -25.05 21.97
N GLU A 607 -0.15 -25.96 22.94
CA GLU A 607 -1.14 -27.02 23.01
C GLU A 607 -2.49 -26.50 23.51
N THR A 608 -2.50 -25.60 24.52
CA THR A 608 -3.73 -25.23 25.25
C THR A 608 -4.39 -23.93 24.79
N THR A 609 -3.66 -23.03 24.10
CA THR A 609 -4.17 -21.70 23.71
C THR A 609 -4.21 -21.48 22.20
N TRP A 610 -3.87 -22.49 21.39
CA TRP A 610 -4.01 -22.46 19.95
C TRP A 610 -5.47 -22.62 19.57
N THR A 611 -6.04 -21.63 18.90
CA THR A 611 -7.45 -21.64 18.47
C THR A 611 -7.64 -22.06 17.02
N GLY A 612 -6.55 -22.27 16.25
CA GLY A 612 -6.61 -22.47 14.80
C GLY A 612 -6.91 -21.19 14.03
N ARG A 613 -6.89 -20.04 14.71
CA ARG A 613 -7.22 -18.72 14.16
C ARG A 613 -6.23 -17.66 14.69
N ALA A 614 -6.07 -16.56 13.94
CA ALA A 614 -5.39 -15.36 14.43
C ALA A 614 -6.33 -14.54 15.33
N SER A 615 -6.89 -15.19 16.37
CA SER A 615 -7.81 -14.57 17.29
C SER A 615 -7.07 -13.73 18.35
N ILE A 616 -7.69 -12.65 18.79
CA ILE A 616 -7.07 -11.67 19.69
C ILE A 616 -6.60 -12.26 21.04
N ASP A 617 -7.21 -13.34 21.49
CA ASP A 617 -6.94 -14.03 22.76
C ASP A 617 -5.93 -15.19 22.62
N SER A 618 -5.54 -15.57 21.41
CA SER A 618 -4.65 -16.70 21.19
C SER A 618 -3.18 -16.37 21.50
N VAL A 619 -2.66 -16.97 22.56
CA VAL A 619 -1.22 -16.95 22.87
C VAL A 619 -0.47 -17.89 21.92
N GLY A 620 -1.00 -19.10 21.67
CA GLY A 620 -0.39 -20.10 20.82
C GLY A 620 -0.16 -19.60 19.40
N TYR A 621 -1.06 -18.75 18.86
CA TYR A 621 -0.88 -18.11 17.55
C TYR A 621 0.36 -17.19 17.56
N ARG A 622 0.45 -16.28 18.53
CA ARG A 622 1.57 -15.34 18.67
C ARG A 622 2.90 -16.07 18.83
N LEU A 623 2.95 -17.09 19.67
CA LEU A 623 4.17 -17.87 19.90
C LEU A 623 4.62 -18.64 18.65
N THR A 624 3.68 -19.21 17.89
CA THR A 624 3.99 -19.88 16.62
C THR A 624 4.57 -18.89 15.61
N ARG A 625 3.99 -17.69 15.52
CA ARG A 625 4.49 -16.63 14.64
C ARG A 625 5.90 -16.18 15.02
N ALA A 626 6.15 -15.99 16.33
CA ALA A 626 7.47 -15.66 16.84
C ALA A 626 8.50 -16.76 16.56
N PHE A 627 8.12 -18.04 16.64
CA PHE A 627 8.98 -19.16 16.25
C PHE A 627 9.41 -19.11 14.77
N VAL A 628 8.46 -18.82 13.86
CA VAL A 628 8.79 -18.68 12.43
C VAL A 628 9.76 -17.52 12.19
N ALA A 629 9.54 -16.39 12.88
CA ALA A 629 10.44 -15.25 12.83
C ALA A 629 11.83 -15.59 13.40
N GLY A 630 11.90 -16.36 14.49
CA GLY A 630 13.14 -16.87 15.06
C GLY A 630 13.92 -17.77 14.08
N LEU A 631 13.23 -18.65 13.37
CA LEU A 631 13.85 -19.46 12.29
C LEU A 631 14.45 -18.57 11.19
N TYR A 632 13.67 -17.58 10.73
CA TYR A 632 14.17 -16.64 9.73
C TYR A 632 15.42 -15.90 10.21
N ALA A 633 15.37 -15.34 11.41
CA ALA A 633 16.48 -14.58 11.99
C ALA A 633 17.77 -15.42 12.12
N ARG A 634 17.65 -16.70 12.48
CA ARG A 634 18.78 -17.62 12.56
C ARG A 634 19.41 -17.96 11.21
N LEU A 635 18.58 -18.12 10.19
CA LEU A 635 19.05 -18.58 8.88
C LEU A 635 19.47 -17.41 8.00
N PHE A 636 18.82 -16.26 8.11
CA PHE A 636 18.98 -15.13 7.21
C PHE A 636 19.31 -13.80 7.88
N GLY A 637 19.25 -13.69 9.21
CA GLY A 637 19.48 -12.43 9.91
C GLY A 637 20.83 -11.79 9.63
N GLY A 638 21.90 -12.57 9.53
CA GLY A 638 23.24 -12.04 9.24
C GLY A 638 23.37 -11.45 7.83
N VAL A 639 22.69 -12.03 6.84
CA VAL A 639 22.68 -11.49 5.47
C VAL A 639 21.80 -10.25 5.39
N ASP A 640 20.71 -10.17 6.15
CA ASP A 640 19.88 -8.98 6.23
C ASP A 640 20.64 -7.78 6.81
N GLU A 641 21.41 -7.98 7.90
CA GLU A 641 22.28 -6.93 8.43
C GLU A 641 23.31 -6.45 7.41
N ALA A 642 23.97 -7.36 6.72
CA ALA A 642 24.96 -7.00 5.69
C ALA A 642 24.31 -6.25 4.50
N LEU A 643 23.10 -6.64 4.08
CA LEU A 643 22.34 -5.92 3.06
C LEU A 643 21.92 -4.53 3.53
N LYS A 644 21.45 -4.38 4.78
CA LYS A 644 21.02 -3.10 5.36
C LYS A 644 22.16 -2.10 5.52
N GLU A 645 23.43 -2.55 5.58
CA GLU A 645 24.59 -1.65 5.56
C GLU A 645 24.73 -0.91 4.22
N VAL A 646 24.34 -1.54 3.11
CA VAL A 646 24.45 -0.97 1.76
C VAL A 646 23.11 -0.42 1.25
N ASP A 647 22.00 -1.03 1.65
CA ASP A 647 20.64 -0.56 1.35
C ASP A 647 19.73 -0.79 2.56
N LYS A 648 19.30 0.28 3.23
CA LYS A 648 18.45 0.21 4.44
C LYS A 648 17.16 -0.57 4.26
N ARG A 649 16.66 -0.66 3.03
CA ARG A 649 15.46 -1.41 2.65
C ARG A 649 15.78 -2.81 2.10
N GLY A 650 17.07 -3.17 2.01
CA GLY A 650 17.54 -4.48 1.54
C GLY A 650 17.30 -5.58 2.56
N GLY A 651 17.22 -6.83 2.09
CA GLY A 651 17.09 -8.02 2.91
C GLY A 651 16.80 -9.27 2.08
N TYR A 652 16.97 -10.45 2.67
CA TYR A 652 16.63 -11.70 2.00
C TYR A 652 15.09 -11.85 1.85
N SER A 653 14.31 -11.49 2.87
CA SER A 653 12.85 -11.43 2.77
C SER A 653 12.38 -10.44 1.68
N ARG A 654 13.16 -9.41 1.43
CA ARG A 654 12.95 -8.47 0.32
C ARG A 654 13.28 -9.10 -1.04
N ALA A 655 14.35 -9.87 -1.12
CA ALA A 655 14.73 -10.59 -2.34
C ALA A 655 13.66 -11.63 -2.74
N THR A 656 12.99 -12.25 -1.77
CA THR A 656 11.90 -13.20 -2.02
C THR A 656 10.91 -13.26 -0.86
N SER A 657 9.63 -13.05 -1.11
CA SER A 657 8.54 -13.30 -0.17
C SER A 657 8.24 -14.80 0.03
N ARG A 658 8.88 -15.67 -0.76
CA ARG A 658 8.76 -17.14 -0.68
C ARG A 658 9.79 -17.80 0.23
N TRP A 659 10.54 -17.02 1.02
CA TRP A 659 11.49 -17.53 2.00
C TRP A 659 10.91 -18.58 2.97
N PRO A 660 9.59 -18.56 3.34
CA PRO A 660 9.05 -19.61 4.21
C PRO A 660 9.08 -20.99 3.53
N ALA A 661 8.89 -21.06 2.21
CA ALA A 661 9.00 -22.33 1.48
C ALA A 661 10.43 -22.87 1.51
N VAL A 662 11.44 -21.99 1.46
CA VAL A 662 12.85 -22.38 1.59
C VAL A 662 13.14 -22.95 2.98
N ILE A 663 12.69 -22.26 4.05
CA ILE A 663 12.87 -22.76 5.43
C ILE A 663 12.15 -24.11 5.61
N ALA A 664 10.91 -24.23 5.12
CA ALA A 664 10.17 -25.49 5.24
C ALA A 664 10.93 -26.67 4.62
N ARG A 665 11.47 -26.48 3.40
CA ARG A 665 12.28 -27.52 2.75
C ARG A 665 13.54 -27.87 3.53
N LEU A 666 14.26 -26.87 4.05
CA LEU A 666 15.45 -27.14 4.87
C LEU A 666 15.13 -27.94 6.13
N LEU A 667 13.99 -27.67 6.78
CA LEU A 667 13.54 -28.42 7.96
C LEU A 667 13.05 -29.84 7.61
N ASP A 668 12.47 -30.03 6.44
CA ASP A 668 11.95 -31.33 5.99
C ASP A 668 13.09 -32.23 5.46
N GLU A 669 14.02 -31.69 4.65
CA GLU A 669 15.11 -32.42 4.04
C GLU A 669 16.36 -32.55 4.93
N LYS A 670 16.52 -31.66 5.92
CA LYS A 670 17.59 -31.66 6.94
C LYS A 670 19.03 -31.80 6.39
N PRO A 671 19.40 -31.02 5.38
CA PRO A 671 20.71 -31.16 4.72
C PRO A 671 21.84 -30.77 5.66
N SER A 672 22.85 -31.63 5.82
CA SER A 672 24.00 -31.35 6.69
C SER A 672 24.84 -30.17 6.23
N GLY A 673 24.99 -29.97 4.91
CA GLY A 673 25.72 -28.83 4.33
C GLY A 673 25.05 -27.46 4.47
N TRP A 674 23.85 -27.40 5.08
CA TRP A 674 23.09 -26.17 5.33
C TRP A 674 22.86 -25.90 6.82
N LEU A 675 23.50 -26.65 7.72
CA LEU A 675 23.41 -26.36 9.14
C LEU A 675 24.09 -25.03 9.45
N PRO A 676 23.42 -24.11 10.16
CA PRO A 676 24.05 -22.88 10.66
C PRO A 676 25.28 -23.19 11.53
N PRO A 677 26.35 -22.39 11.47
CA PRO A 677 27.52 -22.58 12.30
C PRO A 677 27.16 -22.71 13.79
N GLY A 678 27.75 -23.72 14.45
CA GLY A 678 27.54 -24.00 15.87
C GLY A 678 26.25 -24.76 16.20
N SER A 679 25.43 -25.14 15.20
CA SER A 679 24.26 -26.00 15.40
C SER A 679 24.64 -27.47 15.23
N ALA A 680 24.22 -28.31 16.19
CA ALA A 680 24.52 -29.75 16.16
C ALA A 680 23.69 -30.48 15.07
N ASP A 681 22.42 -30.07 14.93
CA ASP A 681 21.47 -30.63 13.97
C ASP A 681 20.30 -29.64 13.72
N TRP A 682 19.36 -29.98 12.86
CA TRP A 682 18.19 -29.18 12.53
C TRP A 682 17.18 -29.05 13.68
N ARG A 683 17.18 -29.99 14.63
CA ARG A 683 16.39 -29.87 15.84
C ARG A 683 16.95 -28.79 16.75
N ALA A 684 18.27 -28.74 16.93
CA ALA A 684 18.95 -27.68 17.69
C ALA A 684 18.68 -26.30 17.10
N VAL A 685 18.60 -26.17 15.76
CA VAL A 685 18.20 -24.93 15.09
C VAL A 685 16.78 -24.50 15.49
N GLN A 686 15.84 -25.45 15.48
CA GLN A 686 14.43 -25.19 15.85
C GLN A 686 14.28 -24.82 17.34
N LEU A 687 14.96 -25.56 18.23
CA LEU A 687 14.93 -25.27 19.67
C LEU A 687 15.51 -23.89 19.98
N ALA A 688 16.59 -23.52 19.35
CA ALA A 688 17.17 -22.20 19.50
C ALA A 688 16.26 -21.08 18.93
N ALA A 689 15.49 -21.33 17.88
CA ALA A 689 14.47 -20.40 17.37
C ALA A 689 13.30 -20.25 18.36
N ILE A 690 12.95 -21.31 19.07
CA ILE A 690 11.96 -21.25 20.17
C ILE A 690 12.49 -20.39 21.32
N ASP A 691 13.76 -20.56 21.72
CA ASP A 691 14.35 -19.73 22.78
C ASP A 691 14.38 -18.24 22.39
N GLU A 692 14.65 -17.95 21.13
CA GLU A 692 14.60 -16.57 20.58
C GLU A 692 13.17 -16.02 20.61
N ALA A 693 12.18 -16.84 20.27
CA ALA A 693 10.77 -16.46 20.35
C ALA A 693 10.34 -16.15 21.79
N ILE A 694 10.75 -16.98 22.75
CA ILE A 694 10.53 -16.74 24.17
C ILE A 694 11.18 -15.42 24.61
N ALA A 695 12.46 -15.25 24.28
CA ALA A 695 13.21 -14.05 24.64
C ALA A 695 12.59 -12.77 24.04
N SER A 696 12.08 -12.82 22.81
CA SER A 696 11.46 -11.65 22.19
C SER A 696 10.19 -11.21 22.91
N VAL A 697 9.34 -12.15 23.32
CA VAL A 697 8.12 -11.87 24.06
C VAL A 697 8.44 -11.32 25.47
N GLU A 698 9.42 -11.92 26.17
CA GLU A 698 9.84 -11.47 27.50
C GLU A 698 10.44 -10.05 27.46
N GLN A 699 11.17 -9.68 26.41
CA GLN A 699 11.74 -8.33 26.25
C GLN A 699 10.67 -7.24 26.10
N GLU A 700 9.49 -7.57 25.60
CA GLU A 700 8.35 -6.66 25.60
C GLU A 700 7.75 -6.45 27.01
N GLY A 701 8.29 -7.10 28.03
CA GLY A 701 7.77 -7.05 29.41
C GLY A 701 6.49 -7.85 29.62
N THR A 702 6.16 -8.76 28.72
CA THR A 702 4.92 -9.55 28.77
C THR A 702 5.24 -10.99 29.18
N PRO A 703 4.64 -11.53 30.26
CA PRO A 703 4.72 -12.96 30.55
C PRO A 703 4.21 -13.80 29.38
N LEU A 704 4.84 -14.94 29.10
CA LEU A 704 4.46 -15.80 27.96
C LEU A 704 2.97 -16.15 27.97
N ALA A 705 2.41 -16.49 29.15
CA ALA A 705 1.00 -16.85 29.31
C ALA A 705 0.01 -15.70 29.00
N GLU A 706 0.49 -14.47 29.02
CA GLU A 706 -0.30 -13.27 28.72
C GLU A 706 -0.04 -12.69 27.33
N ALA A 707 0.88 -13.29 26.57
CA ALA A 707 1.30 -12.83 25.27
C ALA A 707 0.26 -13.18 24.19
N THR A 708 -0.91 -12.58 24.29
CA THR A 708 -1.99 -12.80 23.30
C THR A 708 -1.65 -12.13 21.95
N TRP A 709 -2.23 -12.67 20.88
CA TRP A 709 -2.09 -12.06 19.56
C TRP A 709 -2.61 -10.63 19.53
N GLY A 710 -3.76 -10.37 20.16
CA GLY A 710 -4.35 -9.03 20.24
C GLY A 710 -3.44 -7.99 20.87
N LYS A 711 -2.63 -8.34 21.89
CA LYS A 711 -1.65 -7.41 22.47
C LYS A 711 -0.60 -6.97 21.44
N ARG A 712 -0.15 -7.89 20.57
CA ARG A 712 0.79 -7.60 19.49
C ARG A 712 0.10 -6.89 18.30
N ASN A 713 -1.11 -7.29 17.96
CA ASN A 713 -1.88 -6.80 16.84
C ASN A 713 -2.94 -5.77 17.24
N THR A 714 -2.52 -4.75 18.02
CA THR A 714 -3.37 -3.62 18.41
C THR A 714 -3.20 -2.46 17.44
N THR A 715 -4.31 -1.89 16.96
CA THR A 715 -4.29 -0.80 15.98
C THR A 715 -3.56 0.44 16.47
N ARG A 716 -2.83 1.08 15.55
CA ARG A 716 -2.11 2.35 15.75
C ARG A 716 -2.40 3.27 14.56
N ILE A 717 -3.66 3.66 14.41
CA ILE A 717 -4.14 4.47 13.29
C ILE A 717 -4.14 5.94 13.71
N VAL A 718 -3.18 6.71 13.20
CA VAL A 718 -2.93 8.07 13.65
C VAL A 718 -2.89 9.07 12.50
N HIS A 719 -3.20 10.32 12.81
CA HIS A 719 -3.01 11.44 11.89
C HIS A 719 -1.50 11.83 11.83
N PRO A 720 -0.94 12.20 10.68
CA PRO A 720 0.48 12.58 10.58
C PRO A 720 0.91 13.69 11.54
N MET A 721 -0.01 14.59 11.92
CA MET A 721 0.26 15.68 12.85
C MET A 721 0.12 15.28 14.34
N ALA A 722 -0.23 14.03 14.64
CA ALA A 722 -0.48 13.61 16.02
C ALA A 722 0.75 13.78 16.94
N ALA A 723 1.95 13.49 16.43
CA ALA A 723 3.19 13.66 17.18
C ALA A 723 3.63 15.13 17.33
N ALA A 724 3.14 16.02 16.48
CA ALA A 724 3.53 17.44 16.48
C ALA A 724 2.71 18.29 17.46
N LEU A 725 1.63 17.78 18.02
CA LEU A 725 0.72 18.50 18.91
C LEU A 725 0.75 17.95 20.32
N PRO A 726 0.72 18.83 21.37
CA PRO A 726 0.49 18.38 22.73
C PRO A 726 -0.82 17.60 22.82
N LEU A 727 -0.79 16.40 23.42
CA LEU A 727 -1.93 15.49 23.50
C LEU A 727 -2.49 15.06 22.13
N GLY A 728 -1.78 15.30 21.02
CA GLY A 728 -2.23 15.00 19.65
C GLY A 728 -2.59 13.52 19.47
N MET A 729 -1.88 12.60 20.14
CA MET A 729 -2.20 11.17 20.14
C MET A 729 -3.58 10.84 20.72
N ARG A 730 -4.17 11.73 21.53
CA ARG A 730 -5.52 11.52 22.09
C ARG A 730 -6.64 12.04 21.18
N TRP A 731 -6.33 12.99 20.30
CA TRP A 731 -7.32 13.73 19.51
C TRP A 731 -7.23 13.42 18.02
N LEU A 732 -6.05 12.99 17.59
CA LEU A 732 -5.70 12.72 16.20
C LEU A 732 -5.37 11.23 15.96
N ALA A 733 -5.84 10.37 16.82
CA ALA A 733 -5.69 8.91 16.69
C ALA A 733 -7.06 8.24 16.85
N ALA A 734 -7.21 7.12 16.16
CA ALA A 734 -8.30 6.20 16.45
C ALA A 734 -8.04 5.47 17.78
N PRO A 735 -9.08 4.93 18.45
CA PRO A 735 -8.89 4.03 19.56
C PRO A 735 -7.92 2.89 19.24
N ALA A 736 -7.09 2.52 20.21
CA ALA A 736 -6.21 1.37 20.08
C ALA A 736 -7.02 0.09 20.34
N GLU A 737 -7.32 -0.65 19.26
CA GLU A 737 -8.19 -1.84 19.31
C GLU A 737 -7.39 -3.09 18.94
N PRO A 738 -7.44 -4.17 19.73
CA PRO A 738 -6.85 -5.43 19.35
C PRO A 738 -7.61 -6.02 18.16
N MET A 739 -6.86 -6.44 17.12
CA MET A 739 -7.44 -6.94 15.88
C MET A 739 -7.12 -8.41 15.65
N PRO A 740 -8.11 -9.25 15.27
CA PRO A 740 -7.83 -10.56 14.71
C PRO A 740 -7.35 -10.44 13.26
N GLY A 741 -6.65 -11.48 12.77
CA GLY A 741 -6.10 -11.53 11.41
C GLY A 741 -4.59 -11.31 11.38
N ASP A 742 -3.99 -11.58 10.21
CA ASP A 742 -2.54 -11.46 9.94
C ASP A 742 -2.30 -11.45 8.41
N SER A 743 -1.06 -11.38 7.94
CA SER A 743 -0.67 -11.22 6.53
C SER A 743 -1.02 -12.40 5.61
N HIS A 744 -0.98 -13.65 6.11
CA HIS A 744 -1.14 -14.86 5.29
C HIS A 744 -2.55 -15.47 5.30
N MET A 745 -3.57 -14.67 5.54
CA MET A 745 -4.98 -15.05 5.55
C MET A 745 -5.85 -13.93 4.95
N PRO A 746 -7.10 -14.16 4.54
CA PRO A 746 -7.95 -13.13 3.96
C PRO A 746 -8.13 -11.90 4.84
N ARG A 747 -8.31 -12.06 6.16
CA ARG A 747 -8.37 -10.94 7.10
C ARG A 747 -6.97 -10.41 7.39
N VAL A 748 -6.48 -9.52 6.51
CA VAL A 748 -5.17 -8.89 6.75
C VAL A 748 -5.29 -7.79 7.78
N ALA A 749 -4.51 -7.89 8.86
CA ALA A 749 -4.46 -6.90 9.93
C ALA A 749 -3.08 -6.85 10.58
N ALA A 750 -2.55 -5.65 10.73
CA ALA A 750 -1.37 -5.28 11.50
C ALA A 750 -1.64 -3.93 12.19
N PRO A 751 -0.80 -3.45 13.11
CA PRO A 751 -1.09 -2.24 13.90
C PRO A 751 -1.43 -1.00 13.08
N ASP A 752 -0.73 -0.74 11.99
CA ASP A 752 -0.93 0.42 11.11
C ASP A 752 -0.99 0.04 9.64
N PHE A 753 -1.32 -1.22 9.36
CA PHE A 753 -1.45 -1.75 8.00
C PHE A 753 -2.57 -2.79 7.93
N GLY A 754 -3.28 -2.89 6.80
CA GLY A 754 -4.30 -3.91 6.59
C GLY A 754 -5.42 -3.46 5.68
N GLN A 755 -6.60 -4.06 5.86
CA GLN A 755 -7.80 -3.84 5.05
C GLN A 755 -8.24 -2.37 5.14
N SER A 756 -7.82 -1.55 4.18
CA SER A 756 -8.12 -0.12 4.13
C SER A 756 -9.55 0.18 3.68
N GLU A 757 -10.21 -0.80 3.12
CA GLU A 757 -11.64 -0.88 2.85
C GLU A 757 -12.06 -2.35 2.83
N ARG A 758 -13.36 -2.61 2.92
CA ARG A 758 -14.01 -3.87 2.56
C ARG A 758 -15.28 -3.53 1.81
N PHE A 759 -15.38 -3.99 0.59
CA PHE A 759 -16.50 -3.66 -0.26
C PHE A 759 -16.94 -4.87 -1.08
N ALA A 760 -18.26 -5.11 -1.15
CA ALA A 760 -18.85 -6.12 -2.01
C ALA A 760 -20.14 -5.58 -2.62
N VAL A 761 -20.29 -5.76 -3.94
CA VAL A 761 -21.46 -5.22 -4.67
C VAL A 761 -21.81 -6.08 -5.88
N SER A 762 -23.10 -6.21 -6.13
CA SER A 762 -23.66 -6.66 -7.41
C SER A 762 -24.10 -5.46 -8.23
N PRO A 763 -23.61 -5.30 -9.49
CA PRO A 763 -24.06 -4.23 -10.38
C PRO A 763 -25.58 -4.25 -10.57
N GLY A 764 -26.21 -3.06 -10.51
CA GLY A 764 -27.65 -2.89 -10.56
C GLY A 764 -28.40 -3.23 -9.27
N ARG A 765 -27.68 -3.65 -8.24
CA ARG A 765 -28.22 -4.00 -6.92
C ARG A 765 -27.41 -3.39 -5.78
N GLU A 766 -26.89 -2.19 -5.98
CA GLU A 766 -26.02 -1.47 -5.04
C GLU A 766 -26.67 -1.30 -3.66
N ALA A 767 -27.99 -1.37 -3.56
CA ALA A 767 -28.72 -1.32 -2.29
C ALA A 767 -28.41 -2.53 -1.37
N SER A 768 -28.04 -3.68 -1.94
CA SER A 768 -27.57 -4.86 -1.20
C SER A 768 -26.06 -4.81 -0.93
N GLY A 769 -25.35 -3.88 -1.56
CA GLY A 769 -23.90 -3.75 -1.43
C GLY A 769 -23.48 -3.39 0.00
N VAL A 770 -22.31 -3.85 0.38
CA VAL A 770 -21.73 -3.66 1.70
C VAL A 770 -20.38 -2.96 1.59
N PHE A 771 -20.10 -2.10 2.58
CA PHE A 771 -18.87 -1.32 2.62
C PHE A 771 -18.49 -0.96 4.07
N ASN A 772 -17.20 -0.98 4.41
CA ASN A 772 -16.67 -0.22 5.53
C ASN A 772 -15.18 0.12 5.35
N MET A 773 -14.68 1.06 6.15
CA MET A 773 -13.31 1.51 6.14
C MET A 773 -12.87 1.96 7.54
N PRO A 774 -11.54 1.97 7.84
CA PRO A 774 -11.01 2.20 9.18
C PRO A 774 -11.11 3.64 9.69
N GLY A 775 -11.46 4.60 8.86
CA GLY A 775 -11.60 6.01 9.23
C GLY A 775 -12.84 6.62 8.59
N GLY A 776 -13.22 7.82 9.01
CA GLY A 776 -14.37 8.54 8.48
C GLY A 776 -14.05 9.38 7.23
N GLN A 777 -15.05 10.13 6.75
CA GLN A 777 -14.94 10.98 5.56
C GLN A 777 -14.06 12.21 5.79
N SER A 778 -14.08 12.79 7.00
CA SER A 778 -13.35 14.02 7.31
C SER A 778 -11.95 13.77 7.89
N GLY A 779 -10.97 14.57 7.48
CA GLY A 779 -9.66 14.65 8.13
C GLY A 779 -9.62 15.57 9.36
N HIS A 780 -10.73 16.23 9.68
CA HIS A 780 -10.77 17.25 10.72
C HIS A 780 -11.24 16.66 12.08
N PRO A 781 -10.47 16.77 13.18
CA PRO A 781 -10.76 16.11 14.45
C PRO A 781 -12.03 16.59 15.15
N LEU A 782 -12.52 17.81 14.86
CA LEU A 782 -13.79 18.30 15.37
C LEU A 782 -15.00 17.90 14.51
N SER A 783 -14.78 17.28 13.37
CA SER A 783 -15.87 16.76 12.54
C SER A 783 -16.44 15.48 13.17
N PRO A 784 -17.78 15.32 13.24
CA PRO A 784 -18.39 14.07 13.63
C PRO A 784 -18.02 12.91 12.69
N ASN A 785 -17.60 13.25 11.47
CA ASN A 785 -17.25 12.30 10.42
C ASN A 785 -15.74 11.94 10.41
N PHE A 786 -14.97 12.30 11.45
CA PHE A 786 -13.53 11.96 11.55
C PHE A 786 -13.29 10.46 11.73
N LEU A 787 -14.08 9.80 12.60
CA LEU A 787 -14.04 8.37 12.87
C LEU A 787 -15.33 7.66 12.47
N GLY A 788 -16.16 8.27 11.61
CA GLY A 788 -17.42 7.67 11.19
C GLY A 788 -17.21 6.29 10.56
N GLY A 789 -17.87 5.25 11.12
CA GLY A 789 -17.75 3.86 10.66
C GLY A 789 -16.57 3.06 11.22
N HIS A 790 -15.64 3.68 11.95
CA HIS A 790 -14.46 2.99 12.52
C HIS A 790 -14.83 1.78 13.38
N ALA A 791 -15.81 1.93 14.29
CA ALA A 791 -16.24 0.84 15.17
C ALA A 791 -16.85 -0.35 14.40
N ASP A 792 -17.50 -0.10 13.28
CA ASP A 792 -18.04 -1.15 12.40
C ASP A 792 -16.93 -1.89 11.68
N TRP A 793 -15.91 -1.15 11.22
CA TRP A 793 -14.73 -1.74 10.59
C TRP A 793 -13.96 -2.65 11.57
N VAL A 794 -13.70 -2.19 12.80
CA VAL A 794 -13.05 -2.98 13.87
C VAL A 794 -13.84 -4.25 14.15
N ALA A 795 -15.14 -4.11 14.36
CA ALA A 795 -16.02 -5.24 14.67
C ALA A 795 -16.30 -6.16 13.47
N GLY A 796 -15.90 -5.78 12.24
CA GLY A 796 -16.21 -6.53 11.03
C GLY A 796 -17.71 -6.56 10.70
N ARG A 797 -18.47 -5.53 11.09
CA ARG A 797 -19.91 -5.45 10.75
C ARG A 797 -20.06 -4.94 9.32
N ALA A 798 -20.86 -5.65 8.53
CA ALA A 798 -21.25 -5.19 7.20
C ALA A 798 -22.15 -3.95 7.33
N THR A 799 -21.79 -2.87 6.63
CA THR A 799 -22.60 -1.65 6.55
C THR A 799 -23.00 -1.37 5.10
N PRO A 800 -24.10 -0.63 4.83
CA PRO A 800 -24.56 -0.39 3.46
C PRO A 800 -23.54 0.33 2.59
N LEU A 801 -23.44 -0.05 1.32
CA LEU A 801 -22.62 0.62 0.32
C LEU A 801 -23.21 1.98 -0.07
N LEU A 802 -24.53 2.07 -0.30
CA LEU A 802 -25.16 3.33 -0.66
C LEU A 802 -25.17 4.30 0.53
N PRO A 803 -25.03 5.62 0.30
CA PRO A 803 -25.26 6.62 1.33
C PRO A 803 -26.64 6.48 1.98
N GLY A 804 -26.71 6.78 3.26
CA GLY A 804 -27.97 6.77 4.03
C GLY A 804 -28.85 7.99 3.78
N ALA A 805 -29.81 8.23 4.68
CA ALA A 805 -30.70 9.39 4.62
C ALA A 805 -29.89 10.71 4.69
N THR A 806 -30.32 11.71 3.90
CA THR A 806 -29.66 13.02 3.84
C THR A 806 -29.76 13.76 5.18
N THR A 807 -28.62 14.21 5.68
CA THR A 807 -28.50 15.07 6.87
C THR A 807 -28.10 16.50 6.53
N ASN A 808 -27.36 16.71 5.44
CA ASN A 808 -26.87 18.03 5.02
C ASN A 808 -27.06 18.20 3.51
N THR A 809 -27.24 19.43 3.06
CA THR A 809 -27.39 19.76 1.64
C THR A 809 -26.66 21.04 1.28
N LEU A 810 -25.65 20.90 0.40
CA LEU A 810 -24.94 22.03 -0.19
C LEU A 810 -25.25 22.10 -1.69
N ARG A 811 -25.64 23.29 -2.17
CA ARG A 811 -25.98 23.52 -3.58
C ARG A 811 -24.99 24.47 -4.22
N PHE A 812 -24.46 24.12 -5.37
CA PHE A 812 -23.70 25.01 -6.24
C PHE A 812 -24.62 25.51 -7.36
N VAL A 813 -24.57 26.81 -7.59
CA VAL A 813 -25.29 27.47 -8.69
C VAL A 813 -24.29 28.18 -9.61
N PRO A 814 -24.49 28.16 -10.95
CA PRO A 814 -23.67 28.95 -11.87
C PRO A 814 -23.71 30.44 -11.51
N ARG A 815 -22.52 31.07 -11.55
CA ARG A 815 -22.38 32.50 -11.31
C ARG A 815 -22.42 33.28 -12.61
#